data_ca7c3e993d7b2e6db95b7b961e64ed05
#
_entry.id   ca7c3e993d7b2e6db95b7b961e64ed05
#
_cell.length_a   1.000
_cell.length_b   1.000
_cell.length_c   1.000
_cell.angle_alpha   90.00
_cell.angle_beta   90.00
_cell.angle_gamma   90.00
#
_symmetry.space_group_name_H-M   'P 1'
#
loop_
_entity.id
_entity.type
_entity.pdbx_description
1 polymer ?
#
loop_
_entity_poly.entity_id
_entity_poly.type
_entity_poly.pdbx_seq_one_letter_code
_entity_poly.pdbx_strand_id
1 'polypeptide(L)'
;MINLKGSVFKNIVREIWDTKARFLSILAIIGLGVGFFVGVKAAGPSMINTLVNYASEQNMMDVRLVSSVGFDDDDVAEIEKTQGVAQLQAGYFTDAVMSDGSKKSVVRIHSLGEDDKINVPLLEEGRLPQNSGEIVVENASYANPIEIGSKITLENTVVSRTTGEKEEIPLKCSEFTVVGKVKSPLYISFQKGNTTVGNGTISYYMMILPQDFTSERYTELYLVSDYSASGGYPYSDEYNSEIDSLTQRLETVCDERIEVFDKNEIEPKRQEVADGMEELKDAMAKTDGELESVYKQIQQLQTQYEKQVLPSGNKALIAGTKAQIDIAMQQYQSGKAAADAKFMQEKQNIADAQKQLEQFDDIKSFVTTRDDSPGYAEYQDNAGRVDAVATVFPVFFLLVAVLVCVTTMTRMVEERRTEIGTFKALGYANGTIISKYVIYSTVAGVVGCAAGCVLGCVSLPNIIFYAYAMVYHIKNMDSVIPWGFILGGFAVSVLCTAMVSWFTCRSELKRTPASLMRPKTPKAGKRNLLERIGFIWSRMKFTSKVTTRNLFRYKARFFMTVLGVAGCTALIVAAFGLMDAVGGIVDKQFGEICRYNLSIVFSESKTGDDADKFIEELTTQYSVKNSMPVYQNQVTVFDNRSDATYGDTYLVVPSEPDRLRATIDLHSRKTGEDIELVDGGCVMSEKLADNMGLKIGDEFEIKDIDDKVVKLKLSSICENYLYSYIYITPEYYNECFGEDVSYNMIDTSFDYADEDERNALAQELLKNDEIVAANYTDTGIENFRKMLTTLNSVVCVLIVCAAALAFVVLYNLTNINIAERAREIATIKVLGFYNREVSGYIYRENVVLTVIGALAGLVLGVFLTSFIVHTVEVDIVMFGRDIMPQSFLYALGLTFLFAIIVNFFMYFKMKKIDMVESLKSIE
;
A
#
# COMPACT_ATOMS: atom_id res chain seq x y z
N MET A 1 -24.40 -47.67 2.92
CA MET A 1 -25.48 -46.91 3.63
C MET A 1 -25.70 -47.63 4.98
N ILE A 2 -25.46 -46.93 6.08
CA ILE A 2 -25.76 -47.42 7.42
C ILE A 2 -27.30 -47.34 7.58
N ASN A 3 -27.96 -48.47 7.56
CA ASN A 3 -29.40 -48.55 7.79
C ASN A 3 -29.65 -48.27 9.28
N LEU A 4 -29.76 -46.99 9.64
CA LEU A 4 -30.10 -46.56 10.98
C LEU A 4 -31.55 -46.94 11.26
N LYS A 5 -31.76 -47.92 12.13
CA LYS A 5 -33.10 -48.26 12.64
C LYS A 5 -33.73 -46.93 13.20
N GLY A 6 -34.98 -46.64 12.90
CA GLY A 6 -35.64 -45.37 13.29
C GLY A 6 -35.52 -44.99 14.78
N SER A 7 -35.29 -46.01 15.64
CA SER A 7 -35.02 -45.81 17.09
C SER A 7 -33.69 -45.10 17.40
N VAL A 8 -32.62 -45.34 16.56
CA VAL A 8 -31.30 -44.73 16.75
C VAL A 8 -31.36 -43.25 16.35
N PHE A 9 -32.08 -42.94 15.29
CA PHE A 9 -32.29 -41.54 14.85
C PHE A 9 -33.08 -40.73 15.90
N LYS A 10 -34.17 -41.32 16.42
CA LYS A 10 -34.95 -40.67 17.52
C LYS A 10 -34.08 -40.43 18.75
N ASN A 11 -33.19 -41.32 19.08
CA ASN A 11 -32.26 -41.15 20.20
C ASN A 11 -31.24 -40.04 19.97
N ILE A 12 -30.71 -39.90 18.75
CA ILE A 12 -29.80 -38.77 18.38
C ILE A 12 -30.49 -37.42 18.52
N VAL A 13 -31.73 -37.27 17.99
CA VAL A 13 -32.49 -36.04 18.09
C VAL A 13 -32.76 -35.69 19.55
N ARG A 14 -33.13 -36.67 20.39
CA ARG A 14 -33.32 -36.46 21.83
C ARG A 14 -32.03 -36.05 22.51
N GLU A 15 -30.91 -36.68 22.17
CA GLU A 15 -29.58 -36.33 22.70
C GLU A 15 -29.21 -34.87 22.37
N ILE A 16 -29.50 -34.39 21.15
CA ILE A 16 -29.28 -32.98 20.77
C ILE A 16 -30.09 -32.04 21.68
N TRP A 17 -31.37 -32.38 21.95
CA TRP A 17 -32.19 -31.56 22.81
C TRP A 17 -31.72 -31.56 24.27
N ASP A 18 -31.36 -32.72 24.80
CA ASP A 18 -30.86 -32.88 26.18
C ASP A 18 -29.50 -32.17 26.39
N THR A 19 -28.67 -32.07 25.35
CA THR A 19 -27.32 -31.48 25.38
C THR A 19 -27.16 -30.22 24.50
N LYS A 20 -28.29 -29.49 24.31
CA LYS A 20 -28.34 -28.31 23.39
C LYS A 20 -27.21 -27.31 23.60
N ALA A 21 -26.79 -27.03 24.82
CA ALA A 21 -25.72 -26.07 25.11
C ALA A 21 -24.35 -26.53 24.55
N ARG A 22 -24.07 -27.86 24.55
CA ARG A 22 -22.83 -28.43 23.97
C ARG A 22 -22.90 -28.47 22.45
N PHE A 23 -24.07 -28.86 21.92
CA PHE A 23 -24.33 -28.87 20.51
C PHE A 23 -24.13 -27.47 19.92
N LEU A 24 -24.72 -26.44 20.52
CA LEU A 24 -24.56 -25.03 20.13
C LEU A 24 -23.12 -24.54 20.29
N SER A 25 -22.37 -25.00 21.30
CA SER A 25 -20.95 -24.63 21.43
C SER A 25 -20.11 -25.18 20.30
N ILE A 26 -20.29 -26.46 19.90
CA ILE A 26 -19.56 -27.05 18.76
C ILE A 26 -19.96 -26.32 17.47
N LEU A 27 -21.27 -26.11 17.26
CA LEU A 27 -21.82 -25.39 16.13
C LEU A 27 -21.23 -23.97 16.02
N ALA A 28 -21.24 -23.20 17.10
CA ALA A 28 -20.77 -21.82 17.12
C ALA A 28 -19.26 -21.72 16.85
N ILE A 29 -18.44 -22.60 17.44
CA ILE A 29 -16.98 -22.55 17.23
C ILE A 29 -16.62 -22.92 15.80
N ILE A 30 -17.27 -23.95 15.23
CA ILE A 30 -17.03 -24.34 13.84
C ILE A 30 -17.59 -23.28 12.91
N GLY A 31 -18.78 -22.74 13.21
CA GLY A 31 -19.39 -21.66 12.44
C GLY A 31 -18.52 -20.39 12.40
N LEU A 32 -17.98 -19.99 13.55
CA LEU A 32 -17.04 -18.85 13.61
C LEU A 32 -15.75 -19.13 12.84
N GLY A 33 -15.13 -20.31 13.05
CA GLY A 33 -13.85 -20.62 12.38
C GLY A 33 -13.99 -20.76 10.88
N VAL A 34 -15.00 -21.50 10.40
CA VAL A 34 -15.23 -21.69 8.95
C VAL A 34 -15.81 -20.42 8.32
N GLY A 35 -16.72 -19.74 9.01
CA GLY A 35 -17.33 -18.50 8.55
C GLY A 35 -16.30 -17.39 8.36
N PHE A 36 -15.38 -17.26 9.31
CA PHE A 36 -14.26 -16.35 9.19
C PHE A 36 -13.35 -16.73 8.00
N PHE A 37 -12.95 -18.00 7.91
CA PHE A 37 -12.13 -18.51 6.80
C PHE A 37 -12.75 -18.23 5.42
N VAL A 38 -13.97 -18.70 5.22
CA VAL A 38 -14.64 -18.57 3.92
C VAL A 38 -14.98 -17.11 3.61
N GLY A 39 -15.37 -16.33 4.62
CA GLY A 39 -15.72 -14.92 4.45
C GLY A 39 -14.53 -14.05 4.07
N VAL A 40 -13.37 -14.22 4.72
CA VAL A 40 -12.16 -13.47 4.34
C VAL A 40 -11.61 -13.96 3.00
N LYS A 41 -11.62 -15.27 2.73
CA LYS A 41 -11.26 -15.85 1.41
C LYS A 41 -12.24 -15.45 0.29
N ALA A 42 -13.45 -15.00 0.60
CA ALA A 42 -14.37 -14.44 -0.37
C ALA A 42 -14.06 -12.97 -0.71
N ALA A 43 -13.38 -12.23 0.18
CA ALA A 43 -13.16 -10.81 0.02
C ALA A 43 -12.20 -10.49 -1.14
N GLY A 44 -11.02 -11.11 -1.20
CA GLY A 44 -10.06 -10.90 -2.28
C GLY A 44 -10.65 -11.14 -3.68
N PRO A 45 -11.21 -12.35 -3.96
CA PRO A 45 -11.86 -12.62 -5.23
C PRO A 45 -13.05 -11.69 -5.53
N SER A 46 -13.80 -11.23 -4.52
CA SER A 46 -14.89 -10.27 -4.73
C SER A 46 -14.34 -8.88 -5.08
N MET A 47 -13.24 -8.43 -4.47
CA MET A 47 -12.57 -7.20 -4.84
C MET A 47 -12.09 -7.26 -6.28
N ILE A 48 -11.36 -8.29 -6.68
CA ILE A 48 -10.89 -8.46 -8.06
C ILE A 48 -12.06 -8.48 -9.05
N ASN A 49 -13.11 -9.26 -8.77
CA ASN A 49 -14.30 -9.30 -9.64
C ASN A 49 -14.97 -7.93 -9.79
N THR A 50 -15.02 -7.16 -8.72
CA THR A 50 -15.55 -5.80 -8.73
C THR A 50 -14.73 -4.89 -9.65
N LEU A 51 -13.40 -4.98 -9.60
CA LEU A 51 -12.51 -4.22 -10.48
C LEU A 51 -12.67 -4.65 -11.93
N VAL A 52 -12.73 -5.96 -12.20
CA VAL A 52 -12.95 -6.50 -13.55
C VAL A 52 -14.26 -6.02 -14.15
N ASN A 53 -15.36 -6.09 -13.38
CA ASN A 53 -16.67 -5.63 -13.84
C ASN A 53 -16.67 -4.11 -14.07
N TYR A 54 -16.08 -3.34 -13.15
CA TYR A 54 -15.94 -1.89 -13.31
C TYR A 54 -15.14 -1.52 -14.57
N ALA A 55 -14.00 -2.17 -14.79
CA ALA A 55 -13.17 -1.96 -15.98
C ALA A 55 -13.93 -2.32 -17.27
N SER A 56 -14.68 -3.42 -17.24
CA SER A 56 -15.51 -3.85 -18.40
C SER A 56 -16.69 -2.92 -18.66
N GLU A 57 -17.42 -2.48 -17.61
CA GLU A 57 -18.57 -1.57 -17.74
C GLU A 57 -18.17 -0.19 -18.28
N GLN A 58 -17.01 0.31 -17.89
CA GLN A 58 -16.46 1.59 -18.34
C GLN A 58 -15.58 1.47 -19.59
N ASN A 59 -15.47 0.27 -20.18
CA ASN A 59 -14.58 -0.05 -21.30
C ASN A 59 -13.17 0.51 -21.08
N MET A 60 -12.55 0.14 -19.97
CA MET A 60 -11.21 0.62 -19.60
C MET A 60 -10.16 0.17 -20.62
N MET A 61 -9.31 1.06 -21.04
CA MET A 61 -8.16 0.77 -21.92
C MET A 61 -7.34 -0.41 -21.43
N ASP A 62 -6.72 -1.16 -22.34
CA ASP A 62 -5.66 -2.12 -22.03
C ASP A 62 -4.27 -1.48 -22.14
N VAL A 63 -4.07 -0.61 -23.14
CA VAL A 63 -2.81 0.07 -23.41
C VAL A 63 -3.08 1.57 -23.61
N ARG A 64 -2.18 2.40 -23.12
CA ARG A 64 -2.13 3.85 -23.35
C ARG A 64 -0.81 4.21 -23.99
N LEU A 65 -0.87 4.98 -25.08
CA LEU A 65 0.28 5.56 -25.73
C LEU A 65 0.35 7.06 -25.44
N VAL A 66 1.54 7.55 -25.14
CA VAL A 66 1.83 8.98 -24.97
C VAL A 66 3.10 9.29 -25.74
N SER A 67 3.13 10.38 -26.51
CA SER A 67 4.32 10.81 -27.24
C SER A 67 4.69 12.24 -26.86
N SER A 68 5.99 12.52 -26.77
CA SER A 68 6.50 13.87 -26.51
C SER A 68 6.16 14.86 -27.63
N VAL A 69 5.89 14.37 -28.84
CA VAL A 69 5.52 15.18 -30.02
C VAL A 69 4.04 15.00 -30.43
N GLY A 70 3.30 14.16 -29.70
CA GLY A 70 1.92 13.79 -30.02
C GLY A 70 1.79 12.93 -31.27
N PHE A 71 0.53 12.63 -31.63
CA PHE A 71 0.13 11.79 -32.76
C PHE A 71 -0.73 12.57 -33.72
N ASP A 72 -0.55 12.41 -35.02
CA ASP A 72 -1.47 12.92 -36.05
C ASP A 72 -2.45 11.85 -36.54
N ASP A 73 -3.35 12.20 -37.44
CA ASP A 73 -4.36 11.29 -37.99
C ASP A 73 -3.74 10.10 -38.75
N ASP A 74 -2.56 10.28 -39.36
CA ASP A 74 -1.85 9.22 -40.07
C ASP A 74 -1.19 8.25 -39.08
N ASP A 75 -0.65 8.77 -37.95
CA ASP A 75 -0.12 7.98 -36.85
C ASP A 75 -1.23 7.11 -36.25
N VAL A 76 -2.37 7.72 -35.93
CA VAL A 76 -3.57 7.05 -35.40
C VAL A 76 -4.03 5.93 -36.33
N ALA A 77 -4.14 6.21 -37.63
CA ALA A 77 -4.58 5.23 -38.64
C ALA A 77 -3.60 4.04 -38.80
N GLU A 78 -2.30 4.25 -38.56
CA GLU A 78 -1.31 3.16 -38.66
C GLU A 78 -1.29 2.32 -37.39
N ILE A 79 -1.39 2.96 -36.21
CA ILE A 79 -1.49 2.27 -34.92
C ILE A 79 -2.77 1.44 -34.82
N GLU A 80 -3.90 1.93 -35.34
CA GLU A 80 -5.18 1.19 -35.38
C GLU A 80 -5.09 -0.12 -36.19
N LYS A 81 -4.21 -0.19 -37.22
CA LYS A 81 -4.02 -1.40 -38.02
C LYS A 81 -3.13 -2.45 -37.34
N THR A 82 -2.52 -2.12 -36.22
CA THR A 82 -1.65 -3.05 -35.52
C THR A 82 -2.43 -4.29 -35.07
N GLN A 83 -1.89 -5.47 -35.35
CA GLN A 83 -2.54 -6.73 -34.97
C GLN A 83 -2.73 -6.83 -33.48
N GLY A 84 -3.94 -7.09 -33.02
CA GLY A 84 -4.32 -7.19 -31.61
C GLY A 84 -5.06 -5.95 -31.08
N VAL A 85 -5.20 -4.89 -31.86
CA VAL A 85 -5.97 -3.69 -31.54
C VAL A 85 -7.41 -3.87 -32.01
N ALA A 86 -8.36 -3.91 -31.08
CA ALA A 86 -9.78 -3.98 -31.38
C ALA A 86 -10.44 -2.60 -31.46
N GLN A 87 -10.03 -1.68 -30.58
CA GLN A 87 -10.55 -0.32 -30.53
C GLN A 87 -9.41 0.64 -30.20
N LEU A 88 -9.45 1.82 -30.83
CA LEU A 88 -8.54 2.92 -30.55
C LEU A 88 -9.34 4.21 -30.38
N GLN A 89 -8.97 5.04 -29.42
CA GLN A 89 -9.52 6.36 -29.19
C GLN A 89 -8.38 7.35 -28.98
N ALA A 90 -8.36 8.41 -29.78
CA ALA A 90 -7.41 9.49 -29.64
C ALA A 90 -7.96 10.57 -28.70
N GLY A 91 -7.10 11.15 -27.89
CA GLY A 91 -7.46 12.15 -26.91
C GLY A 91 -6.36 13.19 -26.66
N TYR A 92 -6.74 14.18 -25.89
CA TYR A 92 -5.82 15.22 -25.45
C TYR A 92 -5.73 15.21 -23.94
N PHE A 93 -4.55 15.44 -23.39
CA PHE A 93 -4.40 15.79 -21.99
C PHE A 93 -3.36 16.90 -21.83
N THR A 94 -3.51 17.66 -20.76
CA THR A 94 -2.52 18.66 -20.32
C THR A 94 -2.55 18.80 -18.81
N ASP A 95 -1.41 19.11 -18.23
CA ASP A 95 -1.31 19.44 -16.83
C ASP A 95 -1.35 20.97 -16.65
N ALA A 96 -2.15 21.44 -15.72
CA ALA A 96 -2.38 22.85 -15.48
C ALA A 96 -2.34 23.18 -13.99
N VAL A 97 -2.17 24.44 -13.66
CA VAL A 97 -2.28 24.92 -12.28
C VAL A 97 -3.63 25.61 -12.10
N MET A 98 -4.47 25.03 -11.25
CA MET A 98 -5.72 25.67 -10.80
C MET A 98 -5.43 26.58 -9.62
N SER A 99 -5.91 27.84 -9.69
CA SER A 99 -5.82 28.80 -8.60
C SER A 99 -7.19 29.04 -7.98
N ASP A 100 -7.33 28.79 -6.68
CA ASP A 100 -8.54 29.08 -5.87
C ASP A 100 -8.26 30.25 -4.91
N GLY A 101 -7.69 31.35 -5.43
CA GLY A 101 -7.42 32.56 -4.67
C GLY A 101 -6.41 32.43 -3.50
N SER A 102 -6.45 31.33 -2.76
CA SER A 102 -5.56 31.06 -1.62
C SER A 102 -4.70 29.80 -1.80
N LYS A 103 -5.06 28.91 -2.71
CA LYS A 103 -4.37 27.64 -2.91
C LYS A 103 -4.15 27.35 -4.39
N LYS A 104 -2.95 26.92 -4.75
CA LYS A 104 -2.63 26.42 -6.08
C LYS A 104 -2.62 24.89 -6.03
N SER A 105 -3.26 24.27 -7.00
CA SER A 105 -3.33 22.81 -7.13
C SER A 105 -3.04 22.41 -8.56
N VAL A 106 -2.19 21.40 -8.75
CA VAL A 106 -1.96 20.86 -10.08
C VAL A 106 -3.13 19.97 -10.47
N VAL A 107 -3.66 20.19 -11.66
CA VAL A 107 -4.80 19.46 -12.21
C VAL A 107 -4.42 18.86 -13.56
N ARG A 108 -4.83 17.63 -13.81
CA ARG A 108 -4.73 17.00 -15.13
C ARG A 108 -6.06 17.11 -15.83
N ILE A 109 -6.04 17.65 -17.03
CA ILE A 109 -7.24 17.90 -17.84
C ILE A 109 -7.20 16.98 -19.06
N HIS A 110 -8.21 16.13 -19.18
CA HIS A 110 -8.39 15.24 -20.33
C HIS A 110 -9.49 15.76 -21.25
N SER A 111 -9.41 15.39 -22.52
CA SER A 111 -10.53 15.58 -23.44
C SER A 111 -11.62 14.53 -23.19
N LEU A 112 -12.88 14.93 -23.38
CA LEU A 112 -14.04 14.06 -23.32
C LEU A 112 -14.97 14.39 -24.48
N GLY A 113 -14.98 13.56 -25.52
CA GLY A 113 -15.83 13.66 -26.69
C GLY A 113 -17.21 13.02 -26.46
N GLU A 114 -18.22 13.42 -27.25
CA GLU A 114 -19.56 12.82 -27.17
C GLU A 114 -19.58 11.35 -27.63
N ASP A 115 -18.66 10.98 -28.55
CA ASP A 115 -18.56 9.64 -29.15
C ASP A 115 -17.52 8.73 -28.47
N ASP A 116 -16.91 9.19 -27.40
CA ASP A 116 -15.88 8.44 -26.67
C ASP A 116 -16.45 7.15 -26.09
N LYS A 117 -15.74 6.04 -26.35
CA LYS A 117 -16.16 4.69 -25.96
C LYS A 117 -15.18 4.01 -25.01
N ILE A 118 -13.93 4.47 -24.96
CA ILE A 118 -12.89 3.92 -24.08
C ILE A 118 -12.77 4.85 -22.87
N ASN A 119 -12.56 4.29 -21.68
CA ASN A 119 -12.44 5.01 -20.42
C ASN A 119 -13.65 5.93 -20.11
N VAL A 120 -14.84 5.48 -20.39
CA VAL A 120 -16.07 6.27 -20.21
C VAL A 120 -16.24 6.64 -18.73
N PRO A 121 -16.27 7.95 -18.38
CA PRO A 121 -16.43 8.36 -17.00
C PRO A 121 -17.83 8.09 -16.47
N LEU A 122 -17.94 7.65 -15.22
CA LEU A 122 -19.23 7.48 -14.53
C LEU A 122 -19.70 8.84 -13.99
N LEU A 123 -20.78 9.36 -14.55
CA LEU A 123 -21.42 10.59 -14.06
C LEU A 123 -22.11 10.32 -12.73
N GLU A 124 -21.73 11.04 -11.66
CA GLU A 124 -22.37 10.92 -10.34
C GLU A 124 -23.32 12.05 -10.03
N GLU A 125 -22.98 13.29 -10.42
CA GLU A 125 -23.80 14.47 -10.18
C GLU A 125 -23.76 15.41 -11.39
N GLY A 126 -24.84 16.10 -11.69
CA GLY A 126 -24.90 17.07 -12.77
C GLY A 126 -25.03 16.46 -14.16
N ARG A 127 -24.25 16.93 -15.13
CA ARG A 127 -24.22 16.46 -16.52
C ARG A 127 -22.81 16.53 -17.10
N LEU A 128 -22.57 15.85 -18.21
CA LEU A 128 -21.35 15.99 -19.01
C LEU A 128 -21.29 17.34 -19.74
N PRO A 129 -20.08 17.84 -20.12
CA PRO A 129 -19.90 19.08 -20.87
C PRO A 129 -20.59 18.97 -22.23
N GLN A 130 -21.28 20.05 -22.68
CA GLN A 130 -21.94 20.13 -23.97
C GLN A 130 -21.52 21.37 -24.76
N ASN A 131 -20.96 22.38 -24.06
CA ASN A 131 -20.53 23.63 -24.67
C ASN A 131 -19.08 23.93 -24.28
N SER A 132 -18.38 24.64 -25.14
CA SER A 132 -17.04 25.18 -24.83
C SER A 132 -17.04 26.01 -23.54
N GLY A 133 -16.03 25.86 -22.71
CA GLY A 133 -15.93 26.49 -21.39
C GLY A 133 -16.68 25.78 -20.25
N GLU A 134 -17.27 24.59 -20.51
CA GLU A 134 -17.82 23.70 -19.47
C GLU A 134 -16.82 22.63 -19.10
N ILE A 135 -16.77 22.27 -17.81
CA ILE A 135 -15.86 21.27 -17.26
C ILE A 135 -16.58 20.33 -16.31
N VAL A 136 -16.23 19.05 -16.33
CA VAL A 136 -16.54 18.12 -15.24
C VAL A 136 -15.31 17.84 -14.41
N VAL A 137 -15.54 17.70 -13.11
CA VAL A 137 -14.50 17.53 -12.13
C VAL A 137 -14.63 16.18 -11.43
N GLU A 138 -13.52 15.72 -10.85
CA GLU A 138 -13.51 14.55 -10.01
C GLU A 138 -14.49 14.68 -8.84
N ASN A 139 -15.24 13.64 -8.55
CA ASN A 139 -16.01 13.56 -7.30
C ASN A 139 -15.12 13.10 -6.15
N ALA A 140 -14.28 14.02 -5.64
CA ALA A 140 -13.34 13.78 -4.58
C ALA A 140 -13.98 14.00 -3.20
N SER A 141 -14.41 12.91 -2.56
CA SER A 141 -14.96 12.97 -1.19
C SER A 141 -13.91 13.21 -0.10
N TYR A 142 -12.63 13.13 -0.43
CA TYR A 142 -11.48 13.25 0.49
C TYR A 142 -10.78 14.62 0.40
N ALA A 143 -11.09 15.43 -0.62
CA ALA A 143 -10.56 16.78 -0.79
C ALA A 143 -11.68 17.82 -0.64
N ASN A 144 -11.32 19.11 -0.67
CA ASN A 144 -12.32 20.18 -0.70
C ASN A 144 -13.21 20.01 -1.94
N PRO A 145 -14.52 19.75 -1.77
CA PRO A 145 -15.39 19.47 -2.90
C PRO A 145 -15.59 20.72 -3.74
N ILE A 146 -15.29 20.60 -5.03
CA ILE A 146 -15.61 21.65 -6.02
C ILE A 146 -17.12 21.58 -6.28
N GLU A 147 -17.84 22.68 -6.16
CA GLU A 147 -19.29 22.70 -6.30
C GLU A 147 -19.73 22.86 -7.77
N ILE A 148 -20.85 22.23 -8.16
CA ILE A 148 -21.43 22.42 -9.47
C ILE A 148 -21.94 23.86 -9.61
N GLY A 149 -21.62 24.51 -10.74
CA GLY A 149 -21.90 25.94 -11.00
C GLY A 149 -20.79 26.87 -10.57
N SER A 150 -19.75 26.40 -9.86
CA SER A 150 -18.56 27.21 -9.57
C SER A 150 -17.71 27.43 -10.81
N LYS A 151 -16.88 28.46 -10.79
CA LYS A 151 -15.91 28.76 -11.83
C LYS A 151 -14.52 28.30 -11.38
N ILE A 152 -13.82 27.64 -12.28
CA ILE A 152 -12.42 27.24 -12.12
C ILE A 152 -11.59 28.16 -13.00
N THR A 153 -10.51 28.70 -12.42
CA THR A 153 -9.52 29.51 -13.16
C THR A 153 -8.20 28.74 -13.20
N LEU A 154 -7.68 28.59 -14.40
CA LEU A 154 -6.39 27.96 -14.69
C LEU A 154 -5.36 29.04 -14.99
N GLU A 155 -4.11 28.84 -14.59
CA GLU A 155 -2.99 29.70 -15.00
C GLU A 155 -2.72 29.46 -16.50
N ASN A 156 -2.43 30.53 -17.24
CA ASN A 156 -2.18 30.42 -18.69
C ASN A 156 -0.83 29.78 -19.03
N THR A 157 0.10 29.77 -18.08
CA THR A 157 1.44 29.21 -18.23
C THR A 157 1.80 28.35 -17.05
N VAL A 158 2.54 27.29 -17.29
CA VAL A 158 3.13 26.42 -16.26
C VAL A 158 4.64 26.42 -16.40
N VAL A 159 5.34 26.14 -15.31
CA VAL A 159 6.79 25.92 -15.35
C VAL A 159 7.02 24.40 -15.39
N SER A 160 7.70 23.96 -16.46
CA SER A 160 8.11 22.56 -16.60
C SER A 160 9.27 22.26 -15.66
N ARG A 161 9.18 21.17 -14.90
CA ARG A 161 10.27 20.68 -14.02
C ARG A 161 11.48 20.16 -14.79
N THR A 162 11.25 19.69 -15.99
CA THR A 162 12.30 19.08 -16.81
C THR A 162 13.15 20.14 -17.50
N THR A 163 12.52 21.21 -18.02
CA THR A 163 13.19 22.25 -18.79
C THR A 163 13.43 23.54 -18.00
N GLY A 164 12.74 23.75 -16.87
CA GLY A 164 12.72 25.03 -16.13
C GLY A 164 12.03 26.18 -16.89
N GLU A 165 11.52 25.93 -18.09
CA GLU A 165 10.94 26.96 -18.95
C GLU A 165 9.44 27.12 -18.70
N LYS A 166 8.92 28.33 -18.95
CA LYS A 166 7.48 28.63 -18.92
C LYS A 166 6.85 28.17 -20.22
N GLU A 167 5.92 27.23 -20.12
CA GLU A 167 5.16 26.69 -21.23
C GLU A 167 3.73 27.24 -21.22
N GLU A 168 3.18 27.62 -22.37
CA GLU A 168 1.77 27.98 -22.46
C GLU A 168 0.90 26.73 -22.42
N ILE A 169 -0.17 26.76 -21.63
CA ILE A 169 -1.12 25.64 -21.59
C ILE A 169 -1.92 25.60 -22.89
N PRO A 170 -2.01 24.45 -23.56
CA PRO A 170 -2.67 24.35 -24.87
C PRO A 170 -4.19 24.33 -24.76
N LEU A 171 -4.78 25.38 -24.14
CA LEU A 171 -6.21 25.54 -23.94
C LEU A 171 -6.71 26.86 -24.52
N LYS A 172 -7.93 26.87 -25.09
CA LYS A 172 -8.56 28.09 -25.63
C LYS A 172 -9.06 29.04 -24.55
N CYS A 173 -9.42 28.53 -23.40
CA CYS A 173 -9.98 29.27 -22.27
C CYS A 173 -9.21 28.94 -21.00
N SER A 174 -9.07 29.96 -20.13
CA SER A 174 -8.52 29.78 -18.78
C SER A 174 -9.58 29.74 -17.68
N GLU A 175 -10.85 30.04 -17.99
CA GLU A 175 -11.96 30.03 -17.04
C GLU A 175 -13.01 29.01 -17.52
N PHE A 176 -13.37 28.07 -16.65
CA PHE A 176 -14.35 27.03 -16.92
C PHE A 176 -15.46 27.00 -15.88
N THR A 177 -16.67 26.62 -16.29
CA THR A 177 -17.83 26.43 -15.40
C THR A 177 -18.04 24.94 -15.13
N VAL A 178 -18.07 24.55 -13.84
CA VAL A 178 -18.30 23.16 -13.44
C VAL A 178 -19.75 22.76 -13.68
N VAL A 179 -20.00 21.76 -14.53
CA VAL A 179 -21.34 21.29 -14.89
C VAL A 179 -21.69 19.92 -14.33
N GLY A 180 -20.71 19.17 -13.84
CA GLY A 180 -20.92 17.85 -13.26
C GLY A 180 -19.72 17.30 -12.51
N LYS A 181 -19.96 16.20 -11.82
CA LYS A 181 -18.93 15.45 -11.10
C LYS A 181 -18.88 14.02 -11.62
N VAL A 182 -17.67 13.52 -11.86
CA VAL A 182 -17.44 12.23 -12.49
C VAL A 182 -16.43 11.37 -11.71
N LYS A 183 -16.50 10.06 -11.94
CA LYS A 183 -15.45 9.10 -11.61
C LYS A 183 -14.91 8.49 -12.90
N SER A 184 -13.59 8.51 -13.07
CA SER A 184 -12.93 7.98 -14.26
C SER A 184 -12.23 6.65 -13.96
N PRO A 185 -12.30 5.65 -14.85
CA PRO A 185 -11.52 4.42 -14.70
C PRO A 185 -10.01 4.64 -14.79
N LEU A 186 -9.56 5.76 -15.36
CA LEU A 186 -8.14 6.15 -15.35
C LEU A 186 -7.60 6.42 -13.94
N TYR A 187 -8.47 6.76 -12.98
CA TYR A 187 -8.12 7.17 -11.63
C TYR A 187 -8.94 6.41 -10.59
N ILE A 188 -8.57 5.16 -10.36
CA ILE A 188 -9.28 4.26 -9.44
C ILE A 188 -9.01 4.64 -7.97
N SER A 189 -7.81 5.17 -7.66
CA SER A 189 -7.40 5.58 -6.32
C SER A 189 -7.25 7.10 -6.19
N PHE A 190 -7.00 7.57 -4.97
CA PHE A 190 -6.67 8.99 -4.72
C PHE A 190 -5.30 9.38 -5.30
N GLN A 191 -4.39 8.43 -5.53
CA GLN A 191 -3.12 8.66 -6.21
C GLN A 191 -3.37 8.77 -7.72
N LYS A 192 -2.95 9.88 -8.32
CA LYS A 192 -3.23 10.20 -9.72
C LYS A 192 -1.98 10.20 -10.60
N GLY A 193 -0.87 9.75 -10.04
CA GLY A 193 0.44 9.75 -10.69
C GLY A 193 1.18 11.09 -10.54
N ASN A 194 2.32 11.16 -11.21
CA ASN A 194 3.23 12.29 -11.17
C ASN A 194 3.04 13.20 -12.38
N THR A 195 3.58 14.41 -12.27
CA THR A 195 3.59 15.42 -13.33
C THR A 195 4.93 16.15 -13.35
N THR A 196 5.26 16.76 -14.47
CA THR A 196 6.38 17.68 -14.59
C THR A 196 6.02 19.12 -14.21
N VAL A 197 4.80 19.37 -13.69
CA VAL A 197 4.28 20.71 -13.37
C VAL A 197 4.13 20.89 -11.87
N GLY A 198 4.39 22.08 -11.37
CA GLY A 198 4.15 22.50 -10.00
C GLY A 198 4.88 21.64 -8.95
N ASN A 199 4.14 21.10 -7.98
CA ASN A 199 4.70 20.27 -6.90
C ASN A 199 5.01 18.82 -7.32
N GLY A 200 4.85 18.48 -8.59
CA GLY A 200 5.12 17.13 -9.10
C GLY A 200 4.02 16.09 -8.86
N THR A 201 2.91 16.48 -8.20
CA THR A 201 1.79 15.57 -7.92
C THR A 201 0.47 16.14 -8.43
N ILE A 202 -0.36 15.31 -9.04
CA ILE A 202 -1.68 15.69 -9.54
C ILE A 202 -2.68 15.65 -8.37
N SER A 203 -3.30 16.80 -8.08
CA SER A 203 -4.30 16.94 -7.01
C SER A 203 -5.69 16.51 -7.46
N TYR A 204 -6.10 16.88 -8.68
CA TYR A 204 -7.40 16.59 -9.26
C TYR A 204 -7.26 16.23 -10.74
N TYR A 205 -8.16 15.41 -11.25
CA TYR A 205 -8.37 15.29 -12.69
C TYR A 205 -9.70 15.97 -13.09
N MET A 206 -9.74 16.44 -14.31
CA MET A 206 -10.88 17.16 -14.88
C MET A 206 -11.05 16.75 -16.34
N MET A 207 -12.23 16.98 -16.91
CA MET A 207 -12.47 16.68 -18.33
C MET A 207 -13.23 17.83 -18.99
N ILE A 208 -12.81 18.18 -20.21
CA ILE A 208 -13.38 19.23 -21.06
C ILE A 208 -13.59 18.68 -22.47
N LEU A 209 -14.31 19.44 -23.30
CA LEU A 209 -14.51 19.04 -24.69
C LEU A 209 -13.19 19.12 -25.50
N PRO A 210 -12.95 18.20 -26.47
CA PRO A 210 -11.76 18.22 -27.31
C PRO A 210 -11.55 19.55 -28.03
N GLN A 211 -12.63 20.23 -28.42
CA GLN A 211 -12.58 21.52 -29.10
C GLN A 211 -12.02 22.68 -28.25
N ASP A 212 -11.88 22.51 -26.95
CA ASP A 212 -11.29 23.52 -26.05
C ASP A 212 -9.76 23.42 -25.96
N PHE A 213 -9.17 22.36 -26.52
CA PHE A 213 -7.73 22.24 -26.74
C PHE A 213 -7.30 23.00 -27.98
N THR A 214 -6.05 23.55 -27.95
CA THR A 214 -5.41 24.22 -29.08
C THR A 214 -4.39 23.35 -29.81
N SER A 215 -4.03 22.19 -29.22
CA SER A 215 -3.10 21.24 -29.81
C SER A 215 -3.64 20.71 -31.12
N GLU A 216 -2.80 20.69 -32.17
CA GLU A 216 -3.12 20.10 -33.48
C GLU A 216 -2.90 18.58 -33.49
N ARG A 217 -2.03 18.05 -32.61
CA ARG A 217 -1.70 16.64 -32.47
C ARG A 217 -2.27 16.09 -31.18
N TYR A 218 -2.78 14.85 -31.23
CA TYR A 218 -3.28 14.14 -30.04
C TYR A 218 -2.14 13.85 -29.06
N THR A 219 -2.37 14.05 -27.78
CA THR A 219 -1.32 13.84 -26.76
C THR A 219 -1.34 12.43 -26.18
N GLU A 220 -2.47 11.73 -26.30
CA GLU A 220 -2.64 10.36 -25.81
C GLU A 220 -3.56 9.54 -26.71
N LEU A 221 -3.28 8.23 -26.77
CA LEU A 221 -4.14 7.25 -27.43
C LEU A 221 -4.49 6.15 -26.45
N TYR A 222 -5.75 5.74 -26.44
CA TYR A 222 -6.25 4.64 -25.63
C TYR A 222 -6.63 3.47 -26.53
N LEU A 223 -6.19 2.27 -26.17
CA LEU A 223 -6.42 1.06 -26.96
C LEU A 223 -7.06 -0.04 -26.10
N VAL A 224 -7.97 -0.78 -26.73
CA VAL A 224 -8.54 -2.02 -26.20
C VAL A 224 -8.10 -3.17 -27.09
N SER A 225 -7.58 -4.24 -26.50
CA SER A 225 -7.10 -5.43 -27.19
C SER A 225 -8.25 -6.29 -27.73
N ASP A 226 -7.97 -7.09 -28.76
CA ASP A 226 -8.89 -8.10 -29.29
C ASP A 226 -9.30 -9.09 -28.20
N TYR A 227 -8.41 -9.41 -27.27
CA TYR A 227 -8.68 -10.31 -26.15
C TYR A 227 -9.71 -9.72 -25.19
N SER A 228 -9.54 -8.47 -24.77
CA SER A 228 -10.48 -7.77 -23.89
C SER A 228 -11.82 -7.52 -24.57
N ALA A 229 -11.83 -7.11 -25.84
CA ALA A 229 -13.05 -6.89 -26.61
C ALA A 229 -13.88 -8.17 -26.81
N SER A 230 -13.22 -9.34 -26.83
CA SER A 230 -13.89 -10.65 -26.86
C SER A 230 -14.41 -11.12 -25.51
N GLY A 231 -14.25 -10.33 -24.42
CA GLY A 231 -14.64 -10.68 -23.06
C GLY A 231 -13.64 -11.56 -22.33
N GLY A 232 -12.35 -11.48 -22.71
CA GLY A 232 -11.26 -12.17 -22.03
C GLY A 232 -11.10 -11.68 -20.58
N TYR A 233 -10.64 -12.59 -19.72
CA TYR A 233 -10.44 -12.27 -18.30
C TYR A 233 -9.09 -11.56 -18.06
N PRO A 234 -9.07 -10.33 -17.52
CA PRO A 234 -7.86 -9.47 -17.45
C PRO A 234 -6.73 -10.00 -16.57
N TYR A 235 -6.95 -11.04 -15.78
CA TYR A 235 -5.95 -11.64 -14.89
C TYR A 235 -5.59 -13.07 -15.30
N SER A 236 -5.75 -13.40 -16.57
CA SER A 236 -5.34 -14.70 -17.12
C SER A 236 -3.91 -14.63 -17.69
N ASP A 237 -3.20 -15.75 -17.70
CA ASP A 237 -1.89 -15.84 -18.34
C ASP A 237 -1.97 -15.52 -19.85
N GLU A 238 -3.12 -15.85 -20.47
CA GLU A 238 -3.40 -15.52 -21.86
C GLU A 238 -3.51 -14.00 -22.08
N TYR A 239 -4.18 -13.27 -21.18
CA TYR A 239 -4.27 -11.81 -21.23
C TYR A 239 -2.88 -11.19 -21.14
N ASN A 240 -2.10 -11.55 -20.12
CA ASN A 240 -0.76 -11.00 -19.91
C ASN A 240 0.12 -11.22 -21.14
N SER A 241 0.13 -12.45 -21.68
CA SER A 241 0.91 -12.78 -22.89
C SER A 241 0.47 -12.00 -24.12
N GLU A 242 -0.83 -11.75 -24.29
CA GLU A 242 -1.34 -10.97 -25.42
C GLU A 242 -1.03 -9.48 -25.28
N ILE A 243 -1.16 -8.92 -24.06
CA ILE A 243 -0.81 -7.52 -23.79
C ILE A 243 0.70 -7.30 -23.97
N ASP A 244 1.56 -8.18 -23.45
CA ASP A 244 3.01 -8.08 -23.64
C ASP A 244 3.39 -8.10 -25.14
N SER A 245 2.76 -9.00 -25.90
CA SER A 245 2.97 -9.07 -27.35
C SER A 245 2.45 -7.83 -28.07
N LEU A 246 1.31 -7.29 -27.65
CA LEU A 246 0.73 -6.08 -28.21
C LEU A 246 1.61 -4.86 -27.91
N THR A 247 2.08 -4.73 -26.67
CA THR A 247 2.99 -3.66 -26.24
C THR A 247 4.24 -3.62 -27.08
N GLN A 248 4.93 -4.76 -27.30
CA GLN A 248 6.12 -4.84 -28.14
C GLN A 248 5.85 -4.42 -29.60
N ARG A 249 4.69 -4.81 -30.17
CA ARG A 249 4.31 -4.38 -31.50
C ARG A 249 4.05 -2.88 -31.57
N LEU A 250 3.36 -2.34 -30.55
CA LEU A 250 3.05 -0.91 -30.48
C LEU A 250 4.33 -0.07 -30.29
N GLU A 251 5.27 -0.50 -29.45
CA GLU A 251 6.58 0.13 -29.31
C GLU A 251 7.27 0.23 -30.67
N THR A 252 7.34 -0.88 -31.43
CA THR A 252 7.94 -0.89 -32.76
C THR A 252 7.26 0.09 -33.72
N VAL A 253 5.91 0.12 -33.71
CA VAL A 253 5.17 1.04 -34.59
C VAL A 253 5.38 2.49 -34.17
N CYS A 254 5.40 2.78 -32.85
CA CYS A 254 5.67 4.11 -32.34
C CYS A 254 7.07 4.60 -32.74
N ASP A 255 8.10 3.74 -32.65
CA ASP A 255 9.46 4.07 -33.06
C ASP A 255 9.52 4.37 -34.57
N GLU A 256 8.87 3.55 -35.42
CA GLU A 256 8.74 3.82 -36.82
C GLU A 256 8.05 5.16 -37.12
N ARG A 257 7.01 5.52 -36.34
CA ARG A 257 6.31 6.80 -36.53
C ARG A 257 7.14 7.99 -36.05
N ILE A 258 7.95 7.85 -35.01
CA ILE A 258 8.93 8.86 -34.59
C ILE A 258 9.96 9.11 -35.69
N GLU A 259 10.49 8.05 -36.32
CA GLU A 259 11.43 8.20 -37.47
C GLU A 259 10.78 8.95 -38.65
N VAL A 260 9.49 8.68 -38.92
CA VAL A 260 8.73 9.39 -39.97
C VAL A 260 8.55 10.86 -39.60
N PHE A 261 8.22 11.17 -38.36
CA PHE A 261 8.09 12.54 -37.86
C PHE A 261 9.42 13.29 -37.94
N ASP A 262 10.52 12.71 -37.46
CA ASP A 262 11.85 13.34 -37.52
C ASP A 262 12.24 13.67 -38.95
N LYS A 263 12.07 12.71 -39.87
CA LYS A 263 12.39 12.89 -41.28
C LYS A 263 11.54 13.94 -42.00
N ASN A 264 10.24 14.02 -41.66
CA ASN A 264 9.31 14.88 -42.39
C ASN A 264 9.24 16.29 -41.81
N GLU A 265 9.35 16.44 -40.48
CA GLU A 265 9.11 17.68 -39.79
C GLU A 265 10.38 18.33 -39.20
N ILE A 266 11.33 17.55 -38.72
CA ILE A 266 12.48 18.06 -37.98
C ILE A 266 13.71 18.17 -38.89
N GLU A 267 14.02 17.14 -39.69
CA GLU A 267 15.17 17.14 -40.57
C GLU A 267 15.15 18.32 -41.60
N PRO A 268 13.99 18.69 -42.19
CA PRO A 268 13.93 19.89 -43.06
C PRO A 268 14.25 21.18 -42.30
N LYS A 269 13.79 21.30 -41.05
CA LYS A 269 14.06 22.49 -40.21
C LYS A 269 15.53 22.54 -39.78
N ARG A 270 16.14 21.40 -39.46
CA ARG A 270 17.57 21.33 -39.18
C ARG A 270 18.39 21.76 -40.41
N GLN A 271 17.95 21.35 -41.59
CA GLN A 271 18.60 21.75 -42.85
C GLN A 271 18.45 23.25 -43.11
N GLU A 272 17.25 23.83 -42.87
CA GLU A 272 17.00 25.28 -43.01
C GLU A 272 17.90 26.10 -42.10
N VAL A 273 18.07 25.66 -40.84
CA VAL A 273 18.98 26.31 -39.88
C VAL A 273 20.44 26.18 -40.34
N ALA A 274 20.86 25.00 -40.86
CA ALA A 274 22.20 24.79 -41.37
C ALA A 274 22.49 25.66 -42.58
N ASP A 275 21.56 25.73 -43.55
CA ASP A 275 21.65 26.61 -44.72
C ASP A 275 21.72 28.09 -44.32
N GLY A 276 20.89 28.52 -43.36
CA GLY A 276 20.93 29.88 -42.79
C GLY A 276 22.28 30.22 -42.16
N MET A 277 22.90 29.27 -41.44
CA MET A 277 24.24 29.47 -40.87
C MET A 277 25.30 29.63 -41.99
N GLU A 278 25.23 28.87 -43.08
CA GLU A 278 26.16 28.97 -44.21
C GLU A 278 25.97 30.30 -44.94
N GLU A 279 24.71 30.72 -45.19
CA GLU A 279 24.41 32.05 -45.80
C GLU A 279 24.90 33.21 -44.94
N LEU A 280 24.70 33.12 -43.61
CA LEU A 280 25.18 34.15 -42.68
C LEU A 280 26.72 34.26 -42.73
N LYS A 281 27.40 33.12 -42.69
CA LYS A 281 28.86 33.05 -42.78
C LYS A 281 29.40 33.66 -44.07
N ASP A 282 28.79 33.35 -45.21
CA ASP A 282 29.17 33.92 -46.51
C ASP A 282 28.90 35.43 -46.60
N ALA A 283 27.73 35.85 -46.04
CA ALA A 283 27.41 37.30 -45.97
C ALA A 283 28.40 38.06 -45.07
N MET A 284 28.82 37.48 -43.96
CA MET A 284 29.84 38.09 -43.08
C MET A 284 31.19 38.19 -43.82
N ALA A 285 31.65 37.09 -44.46
CA ALA A 285 32.92 37.06 -45.17
C ALA A 285 32.96 38.10 -46.34
N LYS A 286 31.86 38.22 -47.08
CA LYS A 286 31.72 39.24 -48.13
C LYS A 286 31.76 40.64 -47.61
N THR A 287 31.03 40.94 -46.59
CA THR A 287 30.94 42.24 -45.94
C THR A 287 32.29 42.67 -45.32
N ASP A 288 32.98 41.75 -44.66
CA ASP A 288 34.33 41.96 -44.14
C ASP A 288 35.33 42.28 -45.25
N GLY A 289 35.24 41.55 -46.34
CA GLY A 289 36.06 41.86 -47.53
C GLY A 289 35.81 43.24 -48.15
N GLU A 290 34.55 43.62 -48.27
CA GLU A 290 34.13 44.97 -48.69
C GLU A 290 34.64 46.07 -47.75
N LEU A 291 34.46 45.88 -46.47
CA LEU A 291 34.92 46.79 -45.42
C LEU A 291 36.46 46.92 -45.38
N GLU A 292 37.16 45.79 -45.56
CA GLU A 292 38.63 45.82 -45.65
C GLU A 292 39.11 46.59 -46.89
N SER A 293 38.41 46.44 -47.97
CA SER A 293 38.75 47.20 -49.22
C SER A 293 38.56 48.72 -49.01
N VAL A 294 37.46 49.13 -48.39
CA VAL A 294 37.20 50.52 -48.03
C VAL A 294 38.25 51.05 -47.06
N TYR A 295 38.58 50.27 -46.04
CA TYR A 295 39.62 50.66 -45.07
C TYR A 295 41.01 50.84 -45.72
N LYS A 296 41.41 49.97 -46.64
CA LYS A 296 42.64 50.12 -47.44
C LYS A 296 42.64 51.39 -48.27
N GLN A 297 41.51 51.79 -48.86
CA GLN A 297 41.37 53.07 -49.58
C GLN A 297 41.55 54.25 -48.65
N ILE A 298 40.97 54.21 -47.47
CA ILE A 298 41.15 55.24 -46.47
C ILE A 298 42.59 55.35 -46.02
N GLN A 299 43.30 54.21 -45.80
CA GLN A 299 44.72 54.24 -45.47
C GLN A 299 45.57 54.82 -46.61
N GLN A 300 45.25 54.55 -47.88
CA GLN A 300 45.93 55.14 -49.00
C GLN A 300 45.73 56.67 -49.05
N LEU A 301 44.50 57.16 -48.78
CA LEU A 301 44.22 58.59 -48.70
C LEU A 301 44.93 59.24 -47.52
N GLN A 302 45.03 58.57 -46.38
CA GLN A 302 45.80 59.02 -45.22
C GLN A 302 47.31 59.12 -45.57
N THR A 303 47.83 58.13 -46.23
CA THR A 303 49.23 58.12 -46.65
C THR A 303 49.55 59.24 -47.70
N GLN A 304 48.65 59.50 -48.65
CA GLN A 304 48.73 60.65 -49.55
C GLN A 304 48.66 61.97 -48.86
N TYR A 305 47.75 62.06 -47.88
CA TYR A 305 47.60 63.30 -47.06
C TYR A 305 48.88 63.64 -46.27
N GLU A 306 49.50 62.65 -45.64
CA GLU A 306 50.73 62.80 -44.88
C GLU A 306 51.96 63.12 -45.76
N LYS A 307 52.12 62.41 -46.86
CA LYS A 307 53.31 62.53 -47.75
C LYS A 307 53.24 63.66 -48.74
N GLN A 308 52.08 64.00 -49.26
CA GLN A 308 51.94 65.01 -50.36
C GLN A 308 51.17 66.26 -50.01
N VAL A 309 50.06 66.07 -49.27
CA VAL A 309 49.14 67.21 -48.94
C VAL A 309 49.60 68.05 -47.74
N LEU A 310 49.98 67.45 -46.65
CA LEU A 310 50.48 68.14 -45.46
C LEU A 310 51.75 68.92 -45.69
N PRO A 311 52.82 68.42 -46.45
CA PRO A 311 54.01 69.20 -46.76
C PRO A 311 53.81 70.35 -47.76
N SER A 312 52.69 70.36 -48.48
CA SER A 312 52.38 71.40 -49.45
C SER A 312 52.11 72.77 -48.88
N GLY A 313 51.78 72.92 -47.56
CA GLY A 313 51.47 74.11 -46.88
C GLY A 313 50.15 74.82 -47.27
N ASN A 314 49.38 74.26 -48.22
CA ASN A 314 48.10 74.78 -48.68
C ASN A 314 46.99 74.46 -47.70
N LYS A 315 46.64 75.46 -46.89
CA LYS A 315 45.66 75.30 -45.79
C LYS A 315 44.28 74.77 -46.27
N ALA A 316 43.81 75.26 -47.44
CA ALA A 316 42.52 74.84 -47.98
C ALA A 316 42.50 73.43 -48.42
N LEU A 317 43.60 72.98 -49.06
CA LEU A 317 43.77 71.60 -49.53
C LEU A 317 43.93 70.64 -48.35
N ILE A 318 44.70 71.01 -47.33
CA ILE A 318 44.90 70.29 -46.09
C ILE A 318 43.58 70.07 -45.38
N ALA A 319 42.78 71.14 -45.15
CA ALA A 319 41.49 71.03 -44.50
C ALA A 319 40.46 70.24 -45.30
N GLY A 320 40.44 70.38 -46.66
CA GLY A 320 39.54 69.64 -47.50
C GLY A 320 39.84 68.16 -47.55
N THR A 321 41.09 67.73 -47.69
CA THR A 321 41.47 66.32 -47.72
C THR A 321 41.32 65.69 -46.37
N LYS A 322 41.61 66.42 -45.29
CA LYS A 322 41.35 65.92 -43.92
C LYS A 322 39.87 65.68 -43.71
N ALA A 323 39.01 66.60 -44.09
CA ALA A 323 37.56 66.48 -43.96
C ALA A 323 37.03 65.26 -44.77
N GLN A 324 37.60 65.02 -45.96
CA GLN A 324 37.26 63.78 -46.73
C GLN A 324 37.64 62.51 -46.04
N ILE A 325 38.83 62.45 -45.42
CA ILE A 325 39.28 61.26 -44.66
C ILE A 325 38.38 61.06 -43.44
N ASP A 326 38.06 62.12 -42.69
CA ASP A 326 37.23 62.04 -41.51
C ASP A 326 35.79 61.57 -41.87
N ILE A 327 35.21 62.09 -42.94
CA ILE A 327 33.90 61.62 -43.48
C ILE A 327 33.98 60.15 -43.89
N ALA A 328 35.02 59.75 -44.63
CA ALA A 328 35.16 58.35 -45.06
C ALA A 328 35.36 57.41 -43.89
N MET A 329 36.12 57.82 -42.87
CA MET A 329 36.30 57.05 -41.65
C MET A 329 35.01 56.91 -40.85
N GLN A 330 34.23 57.98 -40.76
CA GLN A 330 32.93 57.97 -40.10
C GLN A 330 31.94 57.07 -40.86
N GLN A 331 31.91 57.12 -42.17
CA GLN A 331 31.08 56.21 -42.98
C GLN A 331 31.48 54.74 -42.82
N TYR A 332 32.79 54.46 -42.78
CA TYR A 332 33.31 53.10 -42.51
C TYR A 332 32.89 52.60 -41.14
N GLN A 333 33.11 53.43 -40.11
CA GLN A 333 32.72 53.04 -38.74
C GLN A 333 31.20 52.84 -38.57
N SER A 334 30.38 53.70 -39.16
CA SER A 334 28.92 53.55 -39.11
C SER A 334 28.44 52.36 -39.93
N GLY A 335 29.05 52.11 -41.09
CA GLY A 335 28.78 50.93 -41.93
C GLY A 335 29.16 49.59 -41.24
N LYS A 336 30.32 49.60 -40.57
CA LYS A 336 30.77 48.45 -39.80
C LYS A 336 29.84 48.18 -38.61
N ALA A 337 29.50 49.18 -37.82
CA ALA A 337 28.57 49.05 -36.66
C ALA A 337 27.17 48.55 -37.08
N ALA A 338 26.66 49.04 -38.24
CA ALA A 338 25.38 48.59 -38.76
C ALA A 338 25.43 47.14 -39.25
N ALA A 339 26.54 46.69 -39.88
CA ALA A 339 26.74 45.32 -40.29
C ALA A 339 26.86 44.38 -39.06
N ASP A 340 27.70 44.75 -38.12
CA ASP A 340 27.90 43.97 -36.88
C ASP A 340 26.58 43.80 -36.13
N ALA A 341 25.76 44.85 -35.98
CA ALA A 341 24.45 44.79 -35.34
C ALA A 341 23.48 43.85 -36.08
N LYS A 342 23.45 43.89 -37.44
CA LYS A 342 22.60 43.01 -38.22
C LYS A 342 23.03 41.56 -38.07
N PHE A 343 24.31 41.28 -38.16
CA PHE A 343 24.85 39.93 -38.03
C PHE A 343 24.67 39.36 -36.62
N MET A 344 24.75 40.24 -35.60
CA MET A 344 24.45 39.81 -34.22
C MET A 344 23.00 39.38 -34.08
N GLN A 345 22.05 40.10 -34.63
CA GLN A 345 20.64 39.76 -34.62
C GLN A 345 20.36 38.45 -35.37
N GLU A 346 20.91 38.30 -36.56
CA GLU A 346 20.76 37.08 -37.37
C GLU A 346 21.36 35.85 -36.69
N LYS A 347 22.55 36.02 -36.08
CA LYS A 347 23.17 34.96 -35.25
C LYS A 347 22.31 34.57 -34.05
N GLN A 348 21.67 35.54 -33.40
CA GLN A 348 20.76 35.28 -32.31
C GLN A 348 19.54 34.48 -32.80
N ASN A 349 18.91 34.89 -33.90
CA ASN A 349 17.76 34.19 -34.48
C ASN A 349 18.08 32.72 -34.80
N ILE A 350 19.26 32.46 -35.35
CA ILE A 350 19.74 31.10 -35.68
C ILE A 350 19.99 30.32 -34.38
N ALA A 351 20.61 30.93 -33.37
CA ALA A 351 20.85 30.26 -32.08
C ALA A 351 19.54 29.92 -31.39
N ASP A 352 18.56 30.81 -31.42
CA ASP A 352 17.24 30.56 -30.86
C ASP A 352 16.51 29.43 -31.60
N ALA A 353 16.62 29.38 -32.95
CA ALA A 353 16.09 28.29 -33.75
C ALA A 353 16.80 26.95 -33.49
N GLN A 354 18.12 26.95 -33.27
CA GLN A 354 18.85 25.75 -32.85
C GLN A 354 18.40 25.24 -31.51
N LYS A 355 18.29 26.14 -30.53
CA LYS A 355 17.78 25.79 -29.17
C LYS A 355 16.38 25.19 -29.24
N GLN A 356 15.50 25.69 -30.11
CA GLN A 356 14.17 25.10 -30.32
C GLN A 356 14.24 23.68 -30.93
N LEU A 357 15.26 23.40 -31.75
CA LEU A 357 15.43 22.05 -32.33
C LEU A 357 16.06 21.04 -31.35
N GLU A 358 16.88 21.52 -30.41
CA GLU A 358 17.49 20.65 -29.37
C GLU A 358 16.44 19.91 -28.53
N GLN A 359 15.25 20.50 -28.30
CA GLN A 359 14.17 19.83 -27.57
C GLN A 359 13.58 18.60 -28.35
N PHE A 360 13.90 18.44 -29.66
CA PHE A 360 13.52 17.32 -30.48
C PHE A 360 14.64 16.29 -30.66
N ASP A 361 15.75 16.40 -29.95
CA ASP A 361 16.86 15.43 -30.06
C ASP A 361 16.57 14.13 -29.29
N ASP A 362 15.64 14.14 -28.32
CA ASP A 362 15.23 12.97 -27.53
C ASP A 362 13.70 12.78 -27.58
N ILE A 363 13.18 12.49 -28.78
CA ILE A 363 11.74 12.19 -28.97
C ILE A 363 11.47 10.80 -28.43
N LYS A 364 10.52 10.67 -27.48
CA LYS A 364 10.13 9.40 -26.90
C LYS A 364 8.63 9.16 -26.99
N SER A 365 8.27 7.91 -27.20
CA SER A 365 6.93 7.40 -26.95
C SER A 365 6.93 6.50 -25.73
N PHE A 366 5.86 6.53 -24.98
CA PHE A 366 5.65 5.70 -23.81
C PHE A 366 4.43 4.82 -24.04
N VAL A 367 4.65 3.52 -23.97
CA VAL A 367 3.60 2.51 -24.04
C VAL A 367 3.37 2.02 -22.62
N THR A 368 2.19 2.29 -22.08
CA THR A 368 1.82 1.92 -20.70
C THR A 368 0.58 1.03 -20.71
N THR A 369 0.50 0.12 -19.75
CA THR A 369 -0.59 -0.83 -19.58
C THR A 369 -1.49 -0.46 -18.39
N ARG A 370 -2.52 -1.24 -18.09
CA ARG A 370 -3.33 -1.08 -16.86
C ARG A 370 -2.48 -1.22 -15.61
N ASP A 371 -1.49 -2.12 -15.64
CA ASP A 371 -0.64 -2.42 -14.47
C ASP A 371 0.32 -1.27 -14.14
N ASP A 372 0.62 -0.41 -15.12
CA ASP A 372 1.38 0.83 -14.89
C ASP A 372 0.52 1.93 -14.23
N SER A 373 -0.80 1.75 -14.16
CA SER A 373 -1.69 2.66 -13.43
C SER A 373 -1.61 2.39 -11.93
N PRO A 374 -1.11 3.34 -11.12
CA PRO A 374 -0.88 3.14 -9.68
C PRO A 374 -2.12 2.63 -8.94
N GLY A 375 -3.30 3.15 -9.27
CA GLY A 375 -4.55 2.75 -8.62
C GLY A 375 -5.01 1.35 -8.96
N TYR A 376 -4.73 0.85 -10.18
CA TYR A 376 -5.12 -0.48 -10.63
C TYR A 376 -4.23 -1.56 -10.00
N ALA A 377 -2.91 -1.39 -10.09
CA ALA A 377 -1.93 -2.28 -9.48
C ALA A 377 -2.09 -2.34 -7.95
N GLU A 378 -2.21 -1.17 -7.29
CA GLU A 378 -2.40 -1.09 -5.84
C GLU A 378 -3.68 -1.79 -5.36
N TYR A 379 -4.78 -1.69 -6.10
CA TYR A 379 -6.02 -2.38 -5.76
C TYR A 379 -5.87 -3.90 -5.83
N GLN A 380 -5.19 -4.39 -6.86
CA GLN A 380 -4.87 -5.81 -7.03
C GLN A 380 -4.02 -6.33 -5.87
N ASP A 381 -2.96 -5.63 -5.52
CA ASP A 381 -2.08 -5.96 -4.40
C ASP A 381 -2.85 -5.99 -3.08
N ASN A 382 -3.71 -5.01 -2.83
CA ASN A 382 -4.54 -4.98 -1.64
C ASN A 382 -5.49 -6.18 -1.56
N ALA A 383 -6.08 -6.61 -2.67
CA ALA A 383 -6.89 -7.83 -2.73
C ALA A 383 -6.05 -9.07 -2.40
N GLY A 384 -4.81 -9.16 -2.90
CA GLY A 384 -3.84 -10.21 -2.58
C GLY A 384 -3.46 -10.24 -1.08
N ARG A 385 -3.27 -9.08 -0.47
CA ARG A 385 -2.99 -8.95 0.98
C ARG A 385 -4.11 -9.45 1.85
N VAL A 386 -5.35 -9.15 1.49
CA VAL A 386 -6.54 -9.70 2.17
C VAL A 386 -6.54 -11.23 2.10
N ASP A 387 -6.12 -11.81 0.98
CA ASP A 387 -6.01 -13.27 0.82
C ASP A 387 -4.89 -13.88 1.68
N ALA A 388 -3.77 -13.20 1.87
CA ALA A 388 -2.69 -13.62 2.77
C ALA A 388 -3.16 -13.69 4.23
N VAL A 389 -3.87 -12.65 4.72
CA VAL A 389 -4.51 -12.67 6.05
C VAL A 389 -5.47 -13.84 6.19
N ALA A 390 -6.27 -14.10 5.14
CA ALA A 390 -7.22 -15.19 5.08
C ALA A 390 -6.57 -16.58 5.13
N THR A 391 -5.29 -16.69 4.90
CA THR A 391 -4.57 -17.97 4.95
C THR A 391 -4.07 -18.27 6.36
N VAL A 392 -3.56 -17.29 7.08
CA VAL A 392 -2.89 -17.49 8.38
C VAL A 392 -3.87 -17.63 9.54
N PHE A 393 -4.76 -16.67 9.73
CA PHE A 393 -5.67 -16.64 10.89
C PHE A 393 -6.57 -17.87 11.02
N PRO A 394 -7.19 -18.39 9.95
CA PRO A 394 -8.10 -19.54 10.06
C PRO A 394 -7.47 -20.83 10.56
N VAL A 395 -6.18 -21.03 10.34
CA VAL A 395 -5.46 -22.19 10.86
C VAL A 395 -5.52 -22.21 12.39
N PHE A 396 -5.32 -21.07 13.04
CA PHE A 396 -5.41 -20.96 14.50
C PHE A 396 -6.83 -21.11 15.00
N PHE A 397 -7.82 -20.53 14.29
CA PHE A 397 -9.24 -20.75 14.60
C PHE A 397 -9.60 -22.24 14.52
N LEU A 398 -9.13 -22.93 13.50
CA LEU A 398 -9.35 -24.36 13.31
C LEU A 398 -8.70 -25.20 14.43
N LEU A 399 -7.45 -24.88 14.80
CA LEU A 399 -6.76 -25.56 15.91
C LEU A 399 -7.54 -25.44 17.22
N VAL A 400 -8.04 -24.26 17.54
CA VAL A 400 -8.87 -24.01 18.72
C VAL A 400 -10.19 -24.77 18.60
N ALA A 401 -10.83 -24.78 17.43
CA ALA A 401 -12.08 -25.51 17.19
C ALA A 401 -11.90 -27.02 17.39
N VAL A 402 -10.82 -27.60 16.86
CA VAL A 402 -10.47 -29.03 17.05
C VAL A 402 -10.24 -29.32 18.54
N LEU A 403 -9.48 -28.48 19.25
CA LEU A 403 -9.22 -28.66 20.68
C LEU A 403 -10.53 -28.67 21.49
N VAL A 404 -11.45 -27.75 21.20
CA VAL A 404 -12.75 -27.69 21.87
C VAL A 404 -13.64 -28.87 21.48
N CYS A 405 -13.62 -29.30 20.23
CA CYS A 405 -14.35 -30.47 19.78
C CYS A 405 -13.84 -31.74 20.50
N VAL A 406 -12.51 -31.94 20.60
CA VAL A 406 -11.88 -33.03 21.35
C VAL A 406 -12.34 -33.04 22.81
N THR A 407 -12.28 -31.90 23.48
CA THR A 407 -12.68 -31.75 24.89
C THR A 407 -14.15 -32.09 25.10
N THR A 408 -15.02 -31.54 24.25
CA THR A 408 -16.47 -31.70 24.33
C THR A 408 -16.90 -33.14 24.06
N MET A 409 -16.33 -33.73 23.00
CA MET A 409 -16.67 -35.12 22.63
C MET A 409 -16.10 -36.14 23.61
N THR A 410 -14.86 -35.97 24.08
CA THR A 410 -14.28 -36.84 25.12
C THR A 410 -15.18 -36.86 26.34
N ARG A 411 -15.65 -35.67 26.73
CA ARG A 411 -16.52 -35.52 27.88
C ARG A 411 -17.90 -36.17 27.70
N MET A 412 -18.53 -35.95 26.54
CA MET A 412 -19.83 -36.53 26.22
C MET A 412 -19.76 -38.05 26.25
N VAL A 413 -18.73 -38.65 25.70
CA VAL A 413 -18.52 -40.09 25.71
C VAL A 413 -18.26 -40.63 27.13
N GLU A 414 -17.50 -39.90 27.97
CA GLU A 414 -17.27 -40.28 29.36
C GLU A 414 -18.55 -40.24 30.21
N GLU A 415 -19.42 -39.24 30.07
CA GLU A 415 -20.69 -39.12 30.78
C GLU A 415 -21.68 -40.23 30.38
N ARG A 416 -21.72 -40.59 29.09
CA ARG A 416 -22.61 -41.64 28.58
C ARG A 416 -21.99 -43.03 28.61
N ARG A 417 -20.93 -43.20 29.41
CA ARG A 417 -20.18 -44.48 29.48
C ARG A 417 -21.02 -45.65 29.89
N THR A 418 -21.95 -45.51 30.88
CA THR A 418 -22.88 -46.55 31.34
C THR A 418 -23.82 -46.96 30.19
N GLU A 419 -24.40 -45.99 29.49
CA GLU A 419 -25.25 -46.21 28.31
C GLU A 419 -24.48 -46.98 27.17
N ILE A 420 -23.25 -46.55 26.91
CA ILE A 420 -22.35 -47.24 25.94
C ILE A 420 -22.09 -48.68 26.38
N GLY A 421 -21.83 -48.89 27.68
CA GLY A 421 -21.66 -50.21 28.29
C GLY A 421 -22.90 -51.09 28.15
N THR A 422 -24.10 -50.55 28.39
CA THR A 422 -25.39 -51.20 28.23
C THR A 422 -25.62 -51.60 26.76
N PHE A 423 -25.43 -50.71 25.79
CA PHE A 423 -25.54 -51.06 24.35
C PHE A 423 -24.57 -52.16 23.94
N LYS A 424 -23.33 -52.13 24.43
CA LYS A 424 -22.33 -53.15 24.18
C LYS A 424 -22.69 -54.51 24.81
N ALA A 425 -23.25 -54.49 26.03
CA ALA A 425 -23.75 -55.67 26.73
C ALA A 425 -24.97 -56.31 26.02
N LEU A 426 -25.84 -55.49 25.44
CA LEU A 426 -26.97 -55.90 24.60
C LEU A 426 -26.56 -56.43 23.18
N GLY A 427 -25.26 -56.44 22.86
CA GLY A 427 -24.76 -57.01 21.59
C GLY A 427 -24.76 -56.01 20.43
N TYR A 428 -24.95 -54.71 20.64
CA TYR A 428 -24.82 -53.72 19.55
C TYR A 428 -23.37 -53.70 19.03
N ALA A 429 -23.21 -53.68 17.72
CA ALA A 429 -21.89 -53.55 17.09
C ALA A 429 -21.22 -52.22 17.47
N ASN A 430 -19.90 -52.26 17.69
CA ASN A 430 -19.11 -51.07 18.03
C ASN A 430 -19.32 -49.93 17.01
N GLY A 431 -19.45 -50.25 15.70
CA GLY A 431 -19.72 -49.28 14.65
C GLY A 431 -21.04 -48.54 14.84
N THR A 432 -22.11 -49.25 15.31
CA THR A 432 -23.42 -48.63 15.55
C THR A 432 -23.38 -47.67 16.76
N ILE A 433 -22.59 -48.02 17.80
CA ILE A 433 -22.41 -47.16 18.96
C ILE A 433 -21.58 -45.89 18.59
N ILE A 434 -20.49 -46.09 17.83
CA ILE A 434 -19.65 -44.97 17.35
C ILE A 434 -20.44 -44.03 16.44
N SER A 435 -21.27 -44.59 15.52
CA SER A 435 -22.04 -43.80 14.56
C SER A 435 -22.98 -42.77 15.23
N LYS A 436 -23.56 -43.10 16.40
CA LYS A 436 -24.40 -42.15 17.17
C LYS A 436 -23.64 -40.86 17.48
N TYR A 437 -22.43 -40.97 18.01
CA TYR A 437 -21.61 -39.81 18.43
C TYR A 437 -20.98 -39.09 17.25
N VAL A 438 -20.58 -39.86 16.23
CA VAL A 438 -20.05 -39.27 14.97
C VAL A 438 -21.14 -38.47 14.28
N ILE A 439 -22.36 -39.00 14.14
CA ILE A 439 -23.47 -38.26 13.53
C ILE A 439 -23.81 -36.99 14.34
N TYR A 440 -23.85 -37.09 15.67
CA TYR A 440 -24.10 -35.94 16.54
C TYR A 440 -23.11 -34.81 16.28
N SER A 441 -21.80 -35.09 16.28
CA SER A 441 -20.75 -34.08 16.08
C SER A 441 -20.70 -33.59 14.63
N THR A 442 -20.91 -34.49 13.65
CA THR A 442 -20.92 -34.13 12.22
C THR A 442 -22.11 -33.24 11.89
N VAL A 443 -23.31 -33.50 12.44
CA VAL A 443 -24.48 -32.62 12.24
C VAL A 443 -24.22 -31.23 12.84
N ALA A 444 -23.62 -31.15 14.03
CA ALA A 444 -23.23 -29.87 14.61
C ALA A 444 -22.21 -29.14 13.73
N GLY A 445 -21.23 -29.87 13.18
CA GLY A 445 -20.22 -29.36 12.27
C GLY A 445 -20.82 -28.84 10.96
N VAL A 446 -21.68 -29.64 10.31
CA VAL A 446 -22.33 -29.28 9.03
C VAL A 446 -23.24 -28.06 9.20
N VAL A 447 -24.10 -28.04 10.24
CA VAL A 447 -25.00 -26.89 10.49
C VAL A 447 -24.21 -25.65 10.87
N GLY A 448 -23.16 -25.81 11.70
CA GLY A 448 -22.26 -24.71 12.06
C GLY A 448 -21.53 -24.15 10.84
N CYS A 449 -20.98 -25.03 10.00
CA CYS A 449 -20.31 -24.65 8.75
C CYS A 449 -21.26 -23.90 7.79
N ALA A 450 -22.47 -24.42 7.57
CA ALA A 450 -23.47 -23.77 6.72
C ALA A 450 -23.85 -22.38 7.24
N ALA A 451 -24.16 -22.26 8.54
CA ALA A 451 -24.47 -20.97 9.15
C ALA A 451 -23.27 -20.00 9.10
N GLY A 452 -22.07 -20.52 9.35
CA GLY A 452 -20.82 -19.74 9.30
C GLY A 452 -20.53 -19.25 7.88
N CYS A 453 -20.65 -20.11 6.86
CA CYS A 453 -20.46 -19.72 5.46
C CYS A 453 -21.43 -18.61 5.05
N VAL A 454 -22.72 -18.74 5.36
CA VAL A 454 -23.71 -17.71 5.01
C VAL A 454 -23.39 -16.38 5.68
N LEU A 455 -23.15 -16.38 6.99
CA LEU A 455 -22.81 -15.17 7.73
C LEU A 455 -21.46 -14.59 7.29
N GLY A 456 -20.45 -15.44 7.07
CA GLY A 456 -19.12 -15.03 6.66
C GLY A 456 -19.12 -14.41 5.27
N CYS A 457 -19.71 -15.07 4.28
CA CYS A 457 -19.76 -14.57 2.89
C CYS A 457 -20.58 -13.27 2.74
N VAL A 458 -21.59 -13.07 3.59
CA VAL A 458 -22.40 -11.84 3.51
C VAL A 458 -21.76 -10.69 4.28
N SER A 459 -21.17 -10.93 5.45
CA SER A 459 -20.71 -9.83 6.31
C SER A 459 -19.27 -9.42 6.05
N LEU A 460 -18.33 -10.37 5.98
CA LEU A 460 -16.89 -10.06 5.96
C LEU A 460 -16.43 -9.35 4.68
N PRO A 461 -16.79 -9.84 3.47
CA PRO A 461 -16.40 -9.15 2.25
C PRO A 461 -16.93 -7.71 2.20
N ASN A 462 -18.18 -7.49 2.60
CA ASN A 462 -18.76 -6.14 2.64
C ASN A 462 -18.03 -5.22 3.63
N ILE A 463 -17.69 -5.70 4.83
CA ILE A 463 -16.98 -4.89 5.82
C ILE A 463 -15.59 -4.53 5.31
N ILE A 464 -14.87 -5.49 4.70
CA ILE A 464 -13.55 -5.28 4.13
C ILE A 464 -13.65 -4.30 2.95
N PHE A 465 -14.59 -4.51 2.05
CA PHE A 465 -14.79 -3.62 0.91
C PHE A 465 -15.11 -2.17 1.35
N TYR A 466 -15.98 -1.97 2.34
CA TYR A 466 -16.26 -0.64 2.90
C TYR A 466 -15.01 0.04 3.46
N ALA A 467 -14.10 -0.73 4.04
CA ALA A 467 -12.84 -0.19 4.51
C ALA A 467 -11.98 0.32 3.33
N TYR A 468 -11.91 -0.43 2.24
CA TYR A 468 -11.15 -0.05 1.04
C TYR A 468 -11.87 0.99 0.16
N ALA A 469 -13.19 1.09 0.21
CA ALA A 469 -13.97 2.09 -0.53
C ALA A 469 -13.67 3.56 -0.13
N MET A 470 -12.96 3.78 0.99
CA MET A 470 -12.45 5.10 1.36
C MET A 470 -11.23 5.52 0.53
N VAL A 471 -10.50 4.55 -0.02
CA VAL A 471 -9.27 4.75 -0.80
C VAL A 471 -9.53 4.67 -2.29
N TYR A 472 -10.49 3.83 -2.70
CA TYR A 472 -10.79 3.55 -4.11
C TYR A 472 -12.18 4.07 -4.52
N HIS A 473 -12.25 4.61 -5.71
CA HIS A 473 -13.47 5.23 -6.26
C HIS A 473 -14.48 4.25 -6.86
N ILE A 474 -14.43 2.97 -6.48
CA ILE A 474 -15.34 1.93 -6.94
C ILE A 474 -16.57 1.88 -6.03
N LYS A 475 -17.76 1.94 -6.61
CA LYS A 475 -19.01 2.26 -5.88
C LYS A 475 -19.67 1.06 -5.17
N ASN A 476 -19.71 -0.10 -5.79
CA ASN A 476 -20.42 -1.27 -5.29
C ASN A 476 -19.55 -2.52 -5.39
N MET A 477 -19.67 -3.41 -4.40
CA MET A 477 -18.97 -4.67 -4.44
C MET A 477 -19.81 -5.76 -5.13
N ASP A 478 -19.20 -6.43 -6.09
CA ASP A 478 -19.73 -7.61 -6.73
C ASP A 478 -19.27 -8.87 -6.02
N SER A 479 -20.14 -9.37 -5.12
CA SER A 479 -19.79 -10.51 -4.26
C SER A 479 -19.68 -11.80 -5.06
N VAL A 480 -18.53 -12.47 -4.97
CA VAL A 480 -18.29 -13.80 -5.52
C VAL A 480 -18.46 -14.86 -4.44
N ILE A 481 -19.18 -15.95 -4.75
CA ILE A 481 -19.30 -17.09 -3.85
C ILE A 481 -18.13 -18.04 -4.10
N PRO A 482 -17.19 -18.19 -3.15
CA PRO A 482 -15.99 -19.00 -3.33
C PRO A 482 -16.30 -20.49 -3.08
N TRP A 483 -16.97 -21.16 -4.02
CA TRP A 483 -17.42 -22.55 -3.88
C TRP A 483 -16.29 -23.53 -3.51
N GLY A 484 -15.09 -23.33 -4.02
CA GLY A 484 -13.93 -24.16 -3.68
C GLY A 484 -13.60 -24.08 -2.19
N PHE A 485 -13.55 -22.89 -1.62
CA PHE A 485 -13.27 -22.69 -0.19
C PHE A 485 -14.44 -23.13 0.70
N ILE A 486 -15.69 -22.95 0.25
CA ILE A 486 -16.87 -23.46 0.95
C ILE A 486 -16.82 -25.00 1.04
N LEU A 487 -16.59 -25.67 -0.06
CA LEU A 487 -16.49 -27.15 -0.09
C LEU A 487 -15.29 -27.65 0.72
N GLY A 488 -14.15 -26.96 0.64
CA GLY A 488 -12.98 -27.22 1.49
C GLY A 488 -13.27 -27.06 2.97
N GLY A 489 -13.94 -25.98 3.37
CA GLY A 489 -14.36 -25.73 4.75
C GLY A 489 -15.34 -26.81 5.27
N PHE A 490 -16.30 -27.21 4.44
CA PHE A 490 -17.18 -28.34 4.76
C PHE A 490 -16.40 -29.66 4.95
N ALA A 491 -15.49 -29.98 4.03
CA ALA A 491 -14.69 -31.21 4.10
C ALA A 491 -13.85 -31.24 5.38
N VAL A 492 -13.14 -30.15 5.69
CA VAL A 492 -12.31 -30.02 6.89
C VAL A 492 -13.17 -30.10 8.16
N SER A 493 -14.31 -29.40 8.22
CA SER A 493 -15.24 -29.42 9.34
C SER A 493 -15.76 -30.83 9.62
N VAL A 494 -16.23 -31.53 8.58
CA VAL A 494 -16.75 -32.91 8.69
C VAL A 494 -15.63 -33.86 9.09
N LEU A 495 -14.47 -33.79 8.47
CA LEU A 495 -13.33 -34.64 8.82
C LEU A 495 -12.90 -34.41 10.28
N CYS A 496 -12.70 -33.20 10.70
CA CYS A 496 -12.29 -32.88 12.08
C CYS A 496 -13.30 -33.40 13.11
N THR A 497 -14.60 -33.11 12.92
CA THR A 497 -15.64 -33.53 13.87
C THR A 497 -15.83 -35.06 13.89
N ALA A 498 -15.85 -35.68 12.72
CA ALA A 498 -16.00 -37.14 12.60
C ALA A 498 -14.80 -37.88 13.17
N MET A 499 -13.57 -37.48 12.79
CA MET A 499 -12.33 -38.13 13.28
C MET A 499 -12.19 -38.00 14.80
N VAL A 500 -12.39 -36.80 15.34
CA VAL A 500 -12.32 -36.53 16.79
C VAL A 500 -13.30 -37.46 17.53
N SER A 501 -14.55 -37.50 17.09
CA SER A 501 -15.59 -38.31 17.72
C SER A 501 -15.30 -39.81 17.57
N TRP A 502 -14.82 -40.24 16.43
CA TRP A 502 -14.45 -41.64 16.16
C TRP A 502 -13.29 -42.08 17.06
N PHE A 503 -12.21 -41.31 17.14
CA PHE A 503 -11.06 -41.66 17.99
C PHE A 503 -11.45 -41.74 19.47
N THR A 504 -12.22 -40.75 19.93
CA THR A 504 -12.68 -40.66 21.33
C THR A 504 -13.55 -41.88 21.69
N CYS A 505 -14.56 -42.17 20.89
CA CYS A 505 -15.44 -43.30 21.14
C CYS A 505 -14.68 -44.62 21.03
N ARG A 506 -13.81 -44.81 20.03
CA ARG A 506 -13.02 -46.05 19.85
C ARG A 506 -12.11 -46.29 21.04
N SER A 507 -11.56 -45.28 21.66
CA SER A 507 -10.71 -45.39 22.85
C SER A 507 -11.46 -45.96 24.06
N GLU A 508 -12.71 -45.53 24.31
CA GLU A 508 -13.53 -46.05 25.40
C GLU A 508 -14.11 -47.42 25.09
N LEU A 509 -14.51 -47.70 23.83
CA LEU A 509 -15.04 -48.97 23.41
C LEU A 509 -14.03 -50.18 23.44
N LYS A 510 -12.71 -49.90 23.56
CA LYS A 510 -11.72 -50.95 23.84
C LYS A 510 -11.90 -51.64 25.19
N ARG A 511 -12.66 -51.02 26.11
CA ARG A 511 -12.93 -51.54 27.47
C ARG A 511 -14.06 -52.56 27.43
N THR A 512 -14.08 -53.47 28.42
CA THR A 512 -15.16 -54.47 28.56
C THR A 512 -16.48 -53.83 29.02
N PRO A 513 -17.65 -54.35 28.63
CA PRO A 513 -18.95 -53.85 29.07
C PRO A 513 -19.06 -53.67 30.56
N ALA A 514 -18.65 -54.66 31.34
CA ALA A 514 -18.68 -54.62 32.81
C ALA A 514 -17.82 -53.45 33.37
N SER A 515 -16.68 -53.14 32.77
CA SER A 515 -15.82 -52.02 33.19
C SER A 515 -16.40 -50.68 32.79
N LEU A 516 -17.21 -50.61 31.70
CA LEU A 516 -17.91 -49.39 31.30
C LEU A 516 -19.10 -49.07 32.20
N MET A 517 -19.81 -50.07 32.70
CA MET A 517 -20.96 -49.91 33.58
C MET A 517 -20.57 -49.59 35.03
N ARG A 518 -19.32 -49.87 35.43
CA ARG A 518 -18.83 -49.48 36.77
C ARG A 518 -18.39 -48.05 36.84
N PRO A 519 -18.66 -47.33 37.91
CA PRO A 519 -18.15 -45.94 38.13
C PRO A 519 -16.62 -45.93 38.05
N LYS A 520 -16.06 -44.94 37.43
CA LYS A 520 -14.59 -44.74 37.38
C LYS A 520 -14.07 -44.52 38.80
N THR A 521 -13.19 -45.39 39.27
CA THR A 521 -12.51 -45.18 40.53
C THR A 521 -11.69 -43.87 40.50
N PRO A 522 -11.81 -43.04 41.55
CA PRO A 522 -11.02 -41.80 41.58
C PRO A 522 -9.53 -42.10 41.50
N LYS A 523 -8.81 -41.42 40.65
CA LYS A 523 -7.34 -41.56 40.57
C LYS A 523 -6.72 -41.16 41.90
N ALA A 524 -5.83 -42.00 42.45
CA ALA A 524 -5.05 -41.70 43.63
C ALA A 524 -4.17 -40.46 43.38
N GLY A 525 -4.18 -39.53 44.28
CA GLY A 525 -3.39 -38.31 44.20
C GLY A 525 -1.89 -38.59 44.34
N LYS A 526 -1.08 -38.24 43.33
CA LYS A 526 0.38 -38.22 43.45
C LYS A 526 0.84 -36.85 43.97
N ARG A 527 1.97 -36.82 44.69
CA ARG A 527 2.57 -35.54 45.16
C ARG A 527 2.89 -34.63 43.93
N ASN A 528 2.45 -33.38 44.04
CA ASN A 528 2.61 -32.38 42.97
C ASN A 528 3.98 -31.67 43.09
N LEU A 529 4.45 -31.04 42.02
CA LEU A 529 5.69 -30.24 41.99
C LEU A 529 5.66 -29.12 43.05
N LEU A 530 4.53 -28.44 43.25
CA LEU A 530 4.36 -27.39 44.24
C LEU A 530 4.42 -27.92 45.69
N GLU A 531 4.06 -29.19 45.91
CA GLU A 531 4.20 -29.86 47.23
C GLU A 531 5.68 -30.15 47.58
N ARG A 532 6.58 -30.18 46.58
CA ARG A 532 8.00 -30.36 46.79
C ARG A 532 8.70 -29.06 47.20
N ILE A 533 8.07 -27.89 46.91
CA ILE A 533 8.59 -26.58 47.31
C ILE A 533 7.99 -26.22 48.66
N GLY A 534 8.61 -26.71 49.75
CA GLY A 534 8.09 -26.59 51.13
C GLY A 534 7.76 -25.17 51.57
N PHE A 535 8.53 -24.16 51.15
CA PHE A 535 8.34 -22.75 51.43
C PHE A 535 7.02 -22.18 50.88
N ILE A 536 6.64 -22.51 49.64
CA ILE A 536 5.38 -22.06 49.03
C ILE A 536 4.21 -22.84 49.65
N TRP A 537 4.38 -24.16 49.78
CA TRP A 537 3.30 -25.04 50.28
C TRP A 537 2.91 -24.74 51.75
N SER A 538 3.88 -24.40 52.60
CA SER A 538 3.57 -24.08 54.02
C SER A 538 2.76 -22.80 54.20
N ARG A 539 2.96 -21.80 53.32
CA ARG A 539 2.24 -20.49 53.38
C ARG A 539 0.86 -20.51 52.72
N MET A 540 0.52 -21.53 51.95
CA MET A 540 -0.78 -21.65 51.28
C MET A 540 -1.90 -22.01 52.28
N LYS A 541 -3.04 -21.31 52.16
CA LYS A 541 -4.29 -21.65 52.88
C LYS A 541 -4.81 -23.02 52.44
N PHE A 542 -5.57 -23.71 53.34
CA PHE A 542 -6.13 -25.03 53.05
C PHE A 542 -6.88 -25.10 51.70
N THR A 543 -7.73 -24.11 51.43
CA THR A 543 -8.53 -24.05 50.22
C THR A 543 -7.63 -23.97 48.96
N SER A 544 -6.52 -23.22 48.99
CA SER A 544 -5.57 -23.12 47.89
C SER A 544 -4.79 -24.43 47.68
N LYS A 545 -4.45 -25.14 48.79
CA LYS A 545 -3.83 -26.48 48.71
C LYS A 545 -4.76 -27.50 48.03
N VAL A 546 -6.05 -27.47 48.36
CA VAL A 546 -7.06 -28.35 47.74
C VAL A 546 -7.23 -28.01 46.26
N THR A 547 -7.35 -26.72 45.91
CA THR A 547 -7.45 -26.27 44.48
C THR A 547 -6.26 -26.73 43.70
N THR A 548 -5.05 -26.55 44.21
CA THR A 548 -3.80 -26.99 43.52
C THR A 548 -3.76 -28.51 43.33
N ARG A 549 -4.15 -29.31 44.38
CA ARG A 549 -4.22 -30.76 44.22
C ARG A 549 -5.25 -31.18 43.19
N ASN A 550 -6.38 -30.56 43.12
CA ASN A 550 -7.42 -30.83 42.11
C ASN A 550 -6.99 -30.49 40.71
N LEU A 551 -6.34 -29.34 40.51
CA LEU A 551 -5.80 -28.91 39.19
C LEU A 551 -4.86 -29.96 38.61
N PHE A 552 -3.89 -30.45 39.36
CA PHE A 552 -2.89 -31.39 38.89
C PHE A 552 -3.34 -32.88 38.92
N ARG A 553 -4.47 -33.18 39.56
CA ARG A 553 -5.07 -34.52 39.54
C ARG A 553 -5.59 -34.89 38.15
N TYR A 554 -6.13 -33.93 37.41
CA TYR A 554 -6.68 -34.11 36.08
C TYR A 554 -5.84 -33.38 35.01
N LYS A 555 -4.62 -33.81 34.78
CA LYS A 555 -3.64 -33.16 33.90
C LYS A 555 -4.18 -32.87 32.51
N ALA A 556 -4.91 -33.79 31.88
CA ALA A 556 -5.48 -33.60 30.54
C ALA A 556 -6.42 -32.37 30.52
N ARG A 557 -7.30 -32.25 31.54
CA ARG A 557 -8.19 -31.11 31.67
C ARG A 557 -7.43 -29.81 31.89
N PHE A 558 -6.42 -29.83 32.76
CA PHE A 558 -5.54 -28.67 32.98
C PHE A 558 -4.94 -28.16 31.67
N PHE A 559 -4.26 -29.04 30.93
CA PHE A 559 -3.63 -28.65 29.66
C PHE A 559 -4.65 -28.21 28.62
N MET A 560 -5.79 -28.90 28.48
CA MET A 560 -6.84 -28.52 27.53
C MET A 560 -7.41 -27.12 27.83
N THR A 561 -7.68 -26.83 29.11
CA THR A 561 -8.21 -25.51 29.50
C THR A 561 -7.16 -24.40 29.32
N VAL A 562 -5.93 -24.65 29.76
CA VAL A 562 -4.82 -23.69 29.62
C VAL A 562 -4.54 -23.42 28.14
N LEU A 563 -4.43 -24.44 27.29
CA LEU A 563 -4.20 -24.27 25.85
C LEU A 563 -5.37 -23.58 25.15
N GLY A 564 -6.61 -23.88 25.53
CA GLY A 564 -7.78 -23.21 24.98
C GLY A 564 -7.80 -21.70 25.29
N VAL A 565 -7.56 -21.33 26.56
CA VAL A 565 -7.47 -19.94 26.98
C VAL A 565 -6.25 -19.26 26.32
N ALA A 566 -5.09 -19.94 26.34
CA ALA A 566 -3.86 -19.41 25.76
C ALA A 566 -4.01 -19.13 24.26
N GLY A 567 -4.63 -20.04 23.50
CA GLY A 567 -4.89 -19.83 22.07
C GLY A 567 -5.79 -18.61 21.80
N CYS A 568 -6.86 -18.47 22.58
CA CYS A 568 -7.75 -17.31 22.45
C CYS A 568 -7.05 -15.99 22.83
N THR A 569 -6.30 -15.97 23.93
CA THR A 569 -5.54 -14.78 24.34
C THR A 569 -4.45 -14.44 23.32
N ALA A 570 -3.77 -15.45 22.78
CA ALA A 570 -2.76 -15.26 21.73
C ALA A 570 -3.34 -14.62 20.46
N LEU A 571 -4.54 -15.04 20.02
CA LEU A 571 -5.22 -14.43 18.88
C LEU A 571 -5.61 -12.96 19.14
N ILE A 572 -6.04 -12.64 20.37
CA ILE A 572 -6.36 -11.26 20.76
C ILE A 572 -5.09 -10.41 20.80
N VAL A 573 -3.99 -10.94 21.37
CA VAL A 573 -2.68 -10.25 21.35
C VAL A 573 -2.19 -10.03 19.92
N ALA A 574 -2.32 -11.03 19.05
CA ALA A 574 -1.90 -10.92 17.67
C ALA A 574 -2.71 -9.86 16.90
N ALA A 575 -4.00 -9.75 17.18
CA ALA A 575 -4.83 -8.74 16.54
C ALA A 575 -4.47 -7.32 17.04
N PHE A 576 -4.29 -7.11 18.34
CA PHE A 576 -3.81 -5.82 18.86
C PHE A 576 -2.36 -5.53 18.43
N GLY A 577 -1.48 -6.54 18.41
CA GLY A 577 -0.11 -6.40 17.96
C GLY A 577 -0.01 -6.00 16.49
N LEU A 578 -0.90 -6.51 15.63
CA LEU A 578 -1.00 -6.06 14.23
C LEU A 578 -1.48 -4.60 14.15
N MET A 579 -2.43 -4.20 15.01
CA MET A 579 -2.87 -2.81 15.10
C MET A 579 -1.72 -1.87 15.53
N ASP A 580 -0.91 -2.28 16.51
CA ASP A 580 0.26 -1.53 16.95
C ASP A 580 1.32 -1.43 15.84
N ALA A 581 1.57 -2.57 15.16
CA ALA A 581 2.55 -2.65 14.07
C ALA A 581 2.22 -1.70 12.90
N VAL A 582 0.94 -1.55 12.58
CA VAL A 582 0.46 -0.64 11.53
C VAL A 582 0.35 0.79 12.06
N GLY A 583 -0.22 0.98 13.25
CA GLY A 583 -0.51 2.31 13.80
C GLY A 583 0.72 3.13 14.18
N GLY A 584 1.84 2.47 14.52
CA GLY A 584 3.07 3.15 14.92
C GLY A 584 3.97 3.62 13.76
N ILE A 585 3.66 3.24 12.51
CA ILE A 585 4.52 3.52 11.34
C ILE A 585 4.72 5.02 11.16
N VAL A 586 3.62 5.77 11.11
CA VAL A 586 3.66 7.22 10.84
C VAL A 586 4.46 7.97 11.92
N ASP A 587 4.21 7.65 13.19
CA ASP A 587 4.87 8.34 14.30
C ASP A 587 6.38 8.04 14.33
N LYS A 588 6.79 6.82 13.98
CA LYS A 588 8.20 6.46 13.87
C LYS A 588 8.88 7.07 12.64
N GLN A 589 8.25 6.94 11.47
CA GLN A 589 8.84 7.45 10.23
C GLN A 589 9.00 8.96 10.24
N PHE A 590 7.92 9.69 10.58
CA PHE A 590 7.90 11.15 10.50
C PHE A 590 8.13 11.87 11.84
N GLY A 591 8.14 11.14 12.95
CA GLY A 591 8.43 11.71 14.27
C GLY A 591 9.85 11.42 14.77
N GLU A 592 10.42 10.26 14.42
CA GLU A 592 11.75 9.85 14.90
C GLU A 592 12.80 9.88 13.78
N ILE A 593 12.51 9.29 12.60
CA ILE A 593 13.47 9.14 11.49
C ILE A 593 13.57 10.41 10.67
N CYS A 594 12.45 10.86 10.05
CA CYS A 594 12.42 12.11 9.28
C CYS A 594 12.22 13.29 10.20
N ARG A 595 13.24 14.15 10.32
CA ARG A 595 13.24 15.33 11.20
C ARG A 595 13.03 16.63 10.45
N TYR A 596 12.94 16.60 9.13
CA TYR A 596 12.53 17.73 8.29
C TYR A 596 11.03 17.69 8.04
N ASN A 597 10.44 18.85 7.76
CA ASN A 597 9.01 18.93 7.41
C ASN A 597 8.75 19.61 6.07
N LEU A 598 9.79 20.03 5.36
CA LEU A 598 9.71 20.67 4.06
C LEU A 598 10.87 20.21 3.18
N SER A 599 10.58 19.72 1.98
CA SER A 599 11.54 19.47 0.92
C SER A 599 11.32 20.44 -0.23
N ILE A 600 12.35 21.20 -0.57
CA ILE A 600 12.37 22.16 -1.67
C ILE A 600 13.11 21.53 -2.84
N VAL A 601 12.44 21.36 -3.98
CA VAL A 601 13.00 20.73 -5.18
C VAL A 601 13.40 21.81 -6.18
N PHE A 602 14.61 21.72 -6.71
CA PHE A 602 15.15 22.65 -7.69
C PHE A 602 14.67 22.35 -9.11
N SER A 603 14.60 23.38 -9.95
CA SER A 603 14.39 23.23 -11.40
C SER A 603 15.61 22.62 -12.09
N GLU A 604 16.80 23.01 -11.66
CA GLU A 604 18.06 22.47 -12.12
C GLU A 604 18.90 22.04 -10.90
N SER A 605 19.59 20.93 -11.00
CA SER A 605 20.49 20.47 -9.94
C SER A 605 21.61 21.46 -9.71
N LYS A 606 21.97 21.70 -8.44
CA LYS A 606 22.96 22.70 -8.03
C LYS A 606 24.24 22.04 -7.56
N THR A 607 25.36 22.72 -7.79
CA THR A 607 26.63 22.34 -7.13
C THR A 607 26.53 22.61 -5.62
N GLY A 608 27.39 22.00 -4.80
CA GLY A 608 27.37 22.20 -3.36
C GLY A 608 27.46 23.68 -2.96
N ASP A 609 28.39 24.43 -3.55
CA ASP A 609 28.61 25.87 -3.29
C ASP A 609 27.38 26.73 -3.65
N ASP A 610 26.66 26.39 -4.72
CA ASP A 610 25.48 27.14 -5.15
C ASP A 610 24.25 26.77 -4.32
N ALA A 611 24.13 25.51 -3.91
CA ALA A 611 23.09 25.08 -2.97
C ALA A 611 23.27 25.74 -1.59
N ASP A 612 24.49 25.87 -1.10
CA ASP A 612 24.78 26.55 0.18
C ASP A 612 24.44 28.04 0.14
N LYS A 613 24.74 28.75 -0.95
CA LYS A 613 24.31 30.14 -1.15
C LYS A 613 22.78 30.29 -1.12
N PHE A 614 22.11 29.35 -1.78
CA PHE A 614 20.66 29.32 -1.79
C PHE A 614 20.06 29.08 -0.39
N ILE A 615 20.67 28.22 0.41
CA ILE A 615 20.28 28.01 1.81
C ILE A 615 20.47 29.27 2.65
N GLU A 616 21.56 30.04 2.44
CA GLU A 616 21.77 31.31 3.14
C GLU A 616 20.66 32.31 2.81
N GLU A 617 20.22 32.40 1.56
CA GLU A 617 19.10 33.22 1.12
C GLU A 617 17.79 32.78 1.77
N LEU A 618 17.46 31.49 1.70
CA LEU A 618 16.27 30.91 2.34
C LEU A 618 16.23 31.14 3.85
N THR A 619 17.35 30.94 4.52
CA THR A 619 17.45 31.13 5.97
C THR A 619 17.25 32.60 6.37
N THR A 620 17.76 33.51 5.54
CA THR A 620 17.62 34.96 5.78
C THR A 620 16.20 35.45 5.54
N GLN A 621 15.53 34.95 4.51
CA GLN A 621 14.22 35.38 4.08
C GLN A 621 13.07 34.69 4.83
N TYR A 622 13.17 33.38 5.10
CA TYR A 622 12.06 32.55 5.59
C TYR A 622 12.32 31.88 6.94
N SER A 623 13.46 32.12 7.58
CA SER A 623 13.79 31.54 8.90
C SER A 623 13.75 30.00 8.93
N VAL A 624 14.11 29.34 7.83
CA VAL A 624 14.23 27.88 7.77
C VAL A 624 15.39 27.37 8.65
N LYS A 625 15.30 26.13 9.12
CA LYS A 625 16.25 25.53 10.06
C LYS A 625 16.70 24.16 9.53
N ASN A 626 17.90 23.74 9.93
CA ASN A 626 18.42 22.40 9.63
C ASN A 626 18.40 22.06 8.13
N SER A 627 18.72 23.02 7.28
CA SER A 627 18.72 22.83 5.83
C SER A 627 19.91 21.98 5.39
N MET A 628 19.63 21.02 4.50
CA MET A 628 20.60 20.07 3.95
C MET A 628 20.35 19.90 2.44
N PRO A 629 21.29 20.27 1.57
CA PRO A 629 21.25 19.86 0.17
C PRO A 629 21.37 18.33 0.05
N VAL A 630 20.48 17.75 -0.76
CA VAL A 630 20.40 16.31 -0.96
C VAL A 630 20.25 16.04 -2.46
N TYR A 631 20.97 15.02 -2.93
CA TYR A 631 20.63 14.37 -4.19
C TYR A 631 19.73 13.18 -3.87
N GLN A 632 18.55 13.13 -4.44
CA GLN A 632 17.64 12.00 -4.28
C GLN A 632 17.03 11.63 -5.62
N ASN A 633 17.29 10.40 -6.06
CA ASN A 633 16.70 9.83 -7.27
C ASN A 633 16.22 8.40 -7.02
N GLN A 634 15.21 8.00 -7.79
CA GLN A 634 14.73 6.63 -7.80
C GLN A 634 15.71 5.74 -8.54
N VAL A 635 15.99 4.55 -7.99
CA VAL A 635 16.87 3.56 -8.58
C VAL A 635 16.21 2.19 -8.56
N THR A 636 16.57 1.34 -9.52
CA THR A 636 16.15 -0.07 -9.53
C THR A 636 17.27 -0.93 -8.94
N VAL A 637 16.95 -1.71 -7.92
CA VAL A 637 17.89 -2.62 -7.28
C VAL A 637 17.69 -4.04 -7.81
N PHE A 638 18.77 -4.71 -8.18
CA PHE A 638 18.76 -6.08 -8.70
C PHE A 638 19.20 -7.08 -7.66
N ASP A 639 18.40 -8.12 -7.48
CA ASP A 639 18.82 -9.29 -6.71
C ASP A 639 19.36 -10.36 -7.67
N ASN A 640 20.67 -10.41 -7.81
CA ASN A 640 21.38 -11.38 -8.66
C ASN A 640 21.11 -12.86 -8.30
N ARG A 641 20.37 -13.13 -7.19
CA ARG A 641 20.07 -14.48 -6.70
C ARG A 641 18.66 -14.96 -7.08
N SER A 642 17.72 -14.05 -7.28
CA SER A 642 16.29 -14.38 -7.46
C SER A 642 15.66 -13.81 -8.74
N ASP A 643 16.41 -13.13 -9.59
CA ASP A 643 15.93 -12.32 -10.73
C ASP A 643 14.84 -11.28 -10.33
N ALA A 644 14.73 -10.96 -9.04
CA ALA A 644 13.79 -9.96 -8.55
C ALA A 644 14.37 -8.55 -8.68
N THR A 645 13.50 -7.60 -9.01
CA THR A 645 13.84 -6.17 -9.10
C THR A 645 13.02 -5.38 -8.10
N TYR A 646 13.65 -4.36 -7.49
CA TYR A 646 13.02 -3.46 -6.51
C TYR A 646 13.12 -2.03 -7.03
N GLY A 647 12.09 -1.57 -7.76
CA GLY A 647 12.05 -0.25 -8.41
C GLY A 647 11.68 0.91 -7.48
N ASP A 648 11.01 0.65 -6.35
CA ASP A 648 10.59 1.68 -5.39
C ASP A 648 11.68 2.00 -4.36
N THR A 649 12.92 2.18 -4.82
CA THR A 649 14.09 2.47 -3.97
C THR A 649 14.67 3.82 -4.34
N TYR A 650 14.99 4.63 -3.33
CA TYR A 650 15.61 5.93 -3.51
C TYR A 650 17.08 5.89 -3.10
N LEU A 651 17.96 6.37 -3.98
CA LEU A 651 19.35 6.67 -3.67
C LEU A 651 19.43 8.10 -3.12
N VAL A 652 20.01 8.26 -1.93
CA VAL A 652 20.10 9.54 -1.22
C VAL A 652 21.55 9.86 -0.92
N VAL A 653 22.02 11.02 -1.36
CA VAL A 653 23.37 11.52 -1.12
C VAL A 653 23.29 12.89 -0.45
N PRO A 654 23.50 13.00 0.88
CA PRO A 654 23.51 14.28 1.58
C PRO A 654 24.83 15.03 1.32
N SER A 655 24.77 16.36 1.26
CA SER A 655 25.97 17.20 1.06
C SER A 655 26.95 17.14 2.25
N GLU A 656 26.43 17.04 3.47
CA GLU A 656 27.19 16.95 4.71
C GLU A 656 26.79 15.69 5.51
N PRO A 657 27.40 14.53 5.27
CA PRO A 657 27.06 13.26 5.94
C PRO A 657 27.08 13.35 7.48
N ASP A 658 28.02 14.09 8.04
CA ASP A 658 28.16 14.28 9.50
C ASP A 658 26.97 15.03 10.14
N ARG A 659 26.25 15.83 9.36
CA ARG A 659 25.07 16.60 9.78
C ARG A 659 23.74 15.97 9.41
N LEU A 660 23.75 14.85 8.71
CA LEU A 660 22.55 14.16 8.23
C LEU A 660 21.52 13.92 9.35
N ARG A 661 21.98 13.69 10.58
CA ARG A 661 21.11 13.48 11.73
C ARG A 661 20.19 14.67 12.04
N ALA A 662 20.49 15.87 11.55
CA ALA A 662 19.61 17.02 11.72
C ALA A 662 18.32 16.93 10.88
N THR A 663 18.37 16.21 9.77
CA THR A 663 17.26 15.98 8.84
C THR A 663 16.76 14.54 8.84
N ILE A 664 17.65 13.56 8.90
CA ILE A 664 17.33 12.12 8.88
C ILE A 664 18.14 11.40 9.98
N ASP A 665 17.46 10.71 10.88
CA ASP A 665 18.08 9.93 11.95
C ASP A 665 18.30 8.50 11.53
N LEU A 666 19.52 8.18 11.09
CA LEU A 666 19.90 6.81 10.76
C LEU A 666 20.31 6.05 12.01
N HIS A 667 19.57 5.03 12.37
CA HIS A 667 19.89 4.16 13.49
C HIS A 667 19.45 2.70 13.22
N SER A 668 20.04 1.78 13.93
CA SER A 668 19.67 0.36 13.85
C SER A 668 18.50 0.06 14.76
N ARG A 669 17.40 -0.41 14.22
CA ARG A 669 16.23 -0.84 15.01
C ARG A 669 16.56 -1.91 16.04
N LYS A 670 17.48 -2.83 15.72
CA LYS A 670 17.82 -3.99 16.58
C LYS A 670 18.70 -3.61 17.77
N THR A 671 19.61 -2.68 17.59
CA THR A 671 20.56 -2.27 18.65
C THR A 671 20.27 -0.88 19.23
N GLY A 672 19.51 -0.04 18.51
CA GLY A 672 19.28 1.36 18.87
C GLY A 672 20.52 2.23 18.72
N GLU A 673 21.58 1.72 18.07
CA GLU A 673 22.82 2.47 17.86
C GLU A 673 22.68 3.37 16.63
N ASP A 674 23.21 4.58 16.74
CA ASP A 674 23.29 5.52 15.63
C ASP A 674 24.20 4.96 14.53
N ILE A 675 23.85 5.22 13.27
CA ILE A 675 24.62 4.80 12.10
C ILE A 675 25.18 6.04 11.41
N GLU A 676 26.48 6.07 11.21
CA GLU A 676 27.19 7.09 10.44
C GLU A 676 27.42 6.58 9.01
N LEU A 677 27.31 7.47 8.02
CA LEU A 677 27.70 7.15 6.64
C LEU A 677 29.23 7.06 6.57
N VAL A 678 29.73 6.03 5.91
CA VAL A 678 31.16 5.78 5.77
C VAL A 678 31.52 5.62 4.29
N ASP A 679 32.70 6.11 3.91
CA ASP A 679 33.20 5.95 2.56
C ASP A 679 33.44 4.49 2.20
N GLY A 680 33.16 4.13 0.95
CA GLY A 680 33.32 2.76 0.45
C GLY A 680 32.21 1.79 0.85
N GLY A 681 31.05 2.30 1.29
CA GLY A 681 29.86 1.50 1.57
C GLY A 681 28.58 2.31 1.66
N CYS A 682 27.44 1.62 1.58
CA CYS A 682 26.11 2.23 1.68
C CYS A 682 25.36 1.78 2.93
N VAL A 683 24.45 2.60 3.40
CA VAL A 683 23.45 2.26 4.42
C VAL A 683 22.12 1.99 3.72
N MET A 684 21.52 0.84 3.99
CA MET A 684 20.28 0.40 3.34
C MET A 684 19.16 0.22 4.35
N SER A 685 17.93 0.48 3.95
CA SER A 685 16.74 0.21 4.77
C SER A 685 16.59 -1.28 5.10
N GLU A 686 16.15 -1.61 6.34
CA GLU A 686 16.04 -2.99 6.84
C GLU A 686 15.14 -3.85 5.97
N LYS A 687 14.03 -3.30 5.48
CA LYS A 687 13.07 -4.02 4.64
C LYS A 687 13.69 -4.50 3.33
N LEU A 688 14.43 -3.63 2.65
CA LEU A 688 15.09 -3.98 1.39
C LEU A 688 16.18 -5.03 1.61
N ALA A 689 16.98 -4.86 2.66
CA ALA A 689 18.02 -5.82 3.02
C ALA A 689 17.44 -7.20 3.37
N ASP A 690 16.32 -7.26 4.10
CA ASP A 690 15.63 -8.51 4.46
C ASP A 690 14.99 -9.17 3.21
N ASN A 691 14.35 -8.42 2.30
CA ASN A 691 13.78 -8.93 1.07
C ASN A 691 14.84 -9.58 0.16
N MET A 692 16.00 -8.93 0.02
CA MET A 692 17.13 -9.44 -0.77
C MET A 692 17.96 -10.50 -0.01
N GLY A 693 17.74 -10.67 1.30
CA GLY A 693 18.53 -11.56 2.14
C GLY A 693 20.01 -11.14 2.25
N LEU A 694 20.31 -9.84 2.14
CA LEU A 694 21.65 -9.27 2.20
C LEU A 694 22.14 -9.17 3.64
N LYS A 695 23.46 -9.26 3.79
CA LYS A 695 24.17 -9.07 5.06
C LYS A 695 25.21 -7.98 4.91
N ILE A 696 25.54 -7.34 6.02
CA ILE A 696 26.63 -6.36 6.05
C ILE A 696 27.90 -6.96 5.44
N GLY A 697 28.44 -6.28 4.45
CA GLY A 697 29.60 -6.67 3.64
C GLY A 697 29.27 -7.27 2.28
N ASP A 698 28.01 -7.60 1.99
CA ASP A 698 27.58 -8.10 0.67
C ASP A 698 27.57 -6.97 -0.36
N GLU A 699 27.75 -7.33 -1.63
CA GLU A 699 27.66 -6.42 -2.78
C GLU A 699 26.40 -6.70 -3.58
N PHE A 700 25.80 -5.65 -4.15
CA PHE A 700 24.61 -5.72 -5.00
C PHE A 700 24.70 -4.66 -6.10
N GLU A 701 23.83 -4.76 -7.11
CA GLU A 701 23.80 -3.85 -8.25
C GLU A 701 22.54 -2.97 -8.21
N ILE A 702 22.73 -1.70 -8.55
CA ILE A 702 21.64 -0.75 -8.78
C ILE A 702 21.71 -0.20 -10.20
N LYS A 703 20.59 0.19 -10.75
CA LYS A 703 20.44 0.87 -12.03
C LYS A 703 19.78 2.22 -11.77
N ASP A 704 20.40 3.29 -12.21
CA ASP A 704 19.86 4.63 -12.11
C ASP A 704 18.85 4.95 -13.23
N ILE A 705 18.36 6.19 -13.24
CA ILE A 705 17.41 6.67 -14.27
C ILE A 705 18.00 6.76 -15.68
N ASP A 706 19.33 6.85 -15.79
CA ASP A 706 20.08 6.92 -17.05
C ASP A 706 20.54 5.53 -17.52
N ASP A 707 19.94 4.47 -17.00
CA ASP A 707 20.27 3.07 -17.29
C ASP A 707 21.69 2.63 -16.90
N LYS A 708 22.40 3.42 -16.09
CA LYS A 708 23.76 3.12 -15.62
C LYS A 708 23.73 2.13 -14.47
N VAL A 709 24.37 0.98 -14.66
CA VAL A 709 24.46 -0.06 -13.61
C VAL A 709 25.71 0.15 -12.76
N VAL A 710 25.52 0.23 -11.45
CA VAL A 710 26.56 0.51 -10.47
C VAL A 710 26.54 -0.54 -9.36
N LYS A 711 27.72 -0.97 -8.89
CA LYS A 711 27.85 -1.88 -7.76
C LYS A 711 28.05 -1.12 -6.46
N LEU A 712 27.24 -1.46 -5.46
CA LEU A 712 27.34 -0.91 -4.12
C LEU A 712 27.64 -2.02 -3.10
N LYS A 713 28.32 -1.65 -2.02
CA LYS A 713 28.63 -2.54 -0.90
C LYS A 713 27.85 -2.14 0.35
N LEU A 714 27.15 -3.09 0.96
CA LEU A 714 26.36 -2.86 2.15
C LEU A 714 27.26 -2.71 3.39
N SER A 715 27.28 -1.53 3.99
CA SER A 715 28.04 -1.23 5.23
C SER A 715 27.19 -1.33 6.48
N SER A 716 25.93 -0.89 6.44
CA SER A 716 25.00 -0.90 7.56
C SER A 716 23.56 -0.99 7.13
N ILE A 717 22.67 -1.36 8.07
CA ILE A 717 21.22 -1.50 7.85
C ILE A 717 20.51 -0.58 8.84
N CYS A 718 19.70 0.37 8.31
CA CYS A 718 18.97 1.34 9.11
C CYS A 718 17.48 1.00 9.25
N GLU A 719 16.86 1.51 10.31
CA GLU A 719 15.41 1.48 10.51
C GLU A 719 14.73 2.44 9.54
N ASN A 720 13.78 1.93 8.76
CA ASN A 720 12.93 2.74 7.89
C ASN A 720 11.62 2.01 7.62
N TYR A 721 10.50 2.73 7.57
CA TYR A 721 9.17 2.13 7.51
C TYR A 721 8.46 2.33 6.17
N LEU A 722 8.78 3.40 5.45
CA LEU A 722 8.11 3.76 4.19
C LEU A 722 9.14 3.85 3.08
N TYR A 723 8.85 3.21 1.96
CA TYR A 723 9.75 3.06 0.83
C TYR A 723 11.10 2.41 1.19
N SER A 724 11.92 2.19 0.21
CA SER A 724 13.27 1.70 0.39
C SER A 724 14.26 2.82 0.10
N TYR A 725 15.28 2.93 0.95
CA TYR A 725 16.32 3.96 0.81
C TYR A 725 17.71 3.34 0.86
N ILE A 726 18.61 3.90 0.07
CA ILE A 726 20.04 3.64 0.08
C ILE A 726 20.74 4.98 0.27
N TYR A 727 21.52 5.10 1.34
CA TYR A 727 22.27 6.31 1.68
C TYR A 727 23.76 6.09 1.43
N ILE A 728 24.40 7.02 0.73
CA ILE A 728 25.86 6.99 0.48
C ILE A 728 26.47 8.37 0.68
N THR A 729 27.79 8.42 0.88
CA THR A 729 28.54 9.68 0.96
C THR A 729 28.78 10.26 -0.44
N PRO A 730 29.00 11.59 -0.57
CA PRO A 730 29.37 12.21 -1.85
C PRO A 730 30.67 11.62 -2.43
N GLU A 731 31.63 11.28 -1.59
CA GLU A 731 32.89 10.66 -1.98
C GLU A 731 32.67 9.27 -2.57
N TYR A 732 31.80 8.46 -1.95
CA TYR A 732 31.47 7.12 -2.47
C TYR A 732 30.61 7.19 -3.72
N TYR A 733 29.75 8.21 -3.86
CA TYR A 733 29.03 8.47 -5.09
C TYR A 733 29.99 8.75 -6.26
N ASN A 734 30.96 9.67 -6.05
CA ASN A 734 31.97 9.98 -7.05
C ASN A 734 32.81 8.74 -7.43
N GLU A 735 33.17 7.90 -6.45
CA GLU A 735 33.92 6.65 -6.71
C GLU A 735 33.11 5.69 -7.58
N CYS A 736 31.81 5.55 -7.35
CA CYS A 736 30.95 4.60 -8.05
C CYS A 736 30.43 5.11 -9.39
N PHE A 737 30.01 6.38 -9.46
CA PHE A 737 29.40 6.98 -10.65
C PHE A 737 30.40 7.72 -11.52
N GLY A 738 31.58 8.11 -10.99
CA GLY A 738 32.65 8.78 -11.73
C GLY A 738 32.38 10.26 -12.01
N GLU A 739 31.46 10.88 -11.29
CA GLU A 739 31.06 12.28 -11.42
C GLU A 739 30.76 12.89 -10.05
N ASP A 740 30.87 14.21 -9.95
CA ASP A 740 30.55 14.95 -8.73
C ASP A 740 29.04 15.03 -8.52
N VAL A 741 28.60 15.02 -7.26
CA VAL A 741 27.17 15.09 -6.91
C VAL A 741 26.60 16.46 -7.26
N SER A 742 25.50 16.48 -7.99
CA SER A 742 24.67 17.65 -8.19
C SER A 742 23.36 17.50 -7.41
N TYR A 743 23.12 18.40 -6.45
CA TYR A 743 21.98 18.34 -5.53
C TYR A 743 20.71 18.86 -6.18
N ASN A 744 19.65 18.06 -6.14
CA ASN A 744 18.36 18.37 -6.76
C ASN A 744 17.29 18.83 -5.77
N MET A 745 17.55 18.74 -4.46
CA MET A 745 16.62 19.21 -3.43
C MET A 745 17.32 19.69 -2.16
N ILE A 746 16.55 20.39 -1.31
CA ILE A 746 16.94 20.75 0.05
C ILE A 746 15.89 20.21 1.01
N ASP A 747 16.31 19.39 1.96
CA ASP A 747 15.49 19.01 3.10
C ASP A 747 15.71 20.02 4.23
N THR A 748 14.62 20.59 4.75
CA THR A 748 14.67 21.68 5.74
C THR A 748 13.50 21.61 6.72
N SER A 749 13.59 22.35 7.80
CA SER A 749 12.51 22.50 8.76
C SER A 749 12.03 23.95 8.81
N PHE A 750 10.73 24.13 8.74
CA PHE A 750 10.05 25.40 8.87
C PHE A 750 8.97 25.32 9.95
N ASP A 751 9.00 26.25 10.91
CA ASP A 751 7.99 26.36 11.96
C ASP A 751 6.82 27.21 11.44
N TYR A 752 5.61 26.66 11.43
CA TYR A 752 4.38 27.36 11.04
C TYR A 752 3.30 27.20 12.11
N ALA A 753 2.46 28.20 12.26
CA ALA A 753 1.40 28.22 13.26
C ALA A 753 0.14 27.47 12.79
N ASP A 754 -0.15 27.52 11.49
CA ASP A 754 -1.32 26.89 10.88
C ASP A 754 -1.09 26.53 9.40
N GLU A 755 -2.09 25.88 8.79
CA GLU A 755 -2.02 25.50 7.37
C GLU A 755 -1.97 26.67 6.41
N ASP A 756 -2.54 27.82 6.77
CA ASP A 756 -2.54 29.02 5.91
C ASP A 756 -1.13 29.60 5.82
N GLU A 757 -0.38 29.67 6.93
CA GLU A 757 1.02 30.12 6.95
C GLU A 757 1.91 29.15 6.16
N ARG A 758 1.72 27.83 6.33
CA ARG A 758 2.39 26.80 5.56
C ARG A 758 2.18 26.98 4.05
N ASN A 759 0.92 27.13 3.63
CA ASN A 759 0.56 27.28 2.22
C ASN A 759 1.08 28.62 1.65
N ALA A 760 1.08 29.69 2.44
CA ALA A 760 1.64 30.98 2.04
C ALA A 760 3.14 30.89 1.76
N LEU A 761 3.91 30.17 2.61
CA LEU A 761 5.34 29.97 2.37
C LEU A 761 5.56 29.14 1.09
N ALA A 762 4.82 28.06 0.88
CA ALA A 762 4.95 27.27 -0.33
C ALA A 762 4.69 28.10 -1.60
N GLN A 763 3.65 28.94 -1.58
CA GLN A 763 3.36 29.87 -2.70
C GLN A 763 4.44 30.92 -2.90
N GLU A 764 5.06 31.38 -1.83
CA GLU A 764 6.14 32.35 -1.92
C GLU A 764 7.40 31.72 -2.51
N LEU A 765 7.74 30.52 -2.06
CA LEU A 765 8.86 29.73 -2.61
C LEU A 765 8.69 29.44 -4.09
N LEU A 766 7.49 29.05 -4.51
CA LEU A 766 7.15 28.75 -5.91
C LEU A 766 7.10 29.98 -6.84
N LYS A 767 7.28 31.21 -6.33
CA LYS A 767 7.50 32.42 -7.16
C LYS A 767 8.94 32.49 -7.65
N ASN A 768 9.86 31.81 -7.02
CA ASN A 768 11.25 31.73 -7.48
C ASN A 768 11.33 30.70 -8.61
N ASP A 769 11.77 31.14 -9.79
CA ASP A 769 11.88 30.30 -10.99
C ASP A 769 12.87 29.11 -10.82
N GLU A 770 13.73 29.16 -9.79
CA GLU A 770 14.66 28.08 -9.45
C GLU A 770 14.02 26.97 -8.60
N ILE A 771 12.80 27.17 -8.08
CA ILE A 771 12.08 26.19 -7.25
C ILE A 771 10.88 25.65 -8.02
N VAL A 772 10.88 24.32 -8.19
CA VAL A 772 9.78 23.63 -8.87
C VAL A 772 8.75 23.11 -7.88
N ALA A 773 9.18 22.67 -6.71
CA ALA A 773 8.26 22.12 -5.72
C ALA A 773 8.70 22.46 -4.29
N ALA A 774 7.71 22.65 -3.44
CA ALA A 774 7.85 22.78 -1.99
C ALA A 774 6.91 21.77 -1.33
N ASN A 775 7.44 20.61 -0.97
CA ASN A 775 6.68 19.48 -0.47
C ASN A 775 6.74 19.42 1.04
N TYR A 776 5.61 19.58 1.71
CA TYR A 776 5.50 19.39 3.14
C TYR A 776 5.22 17.92 3.47
N THR A 777 5.96 17.37 4.42
CA THR A 777 5.78 15.98 4.90
C THR A 777 4.39 15.76 5.48
N ASP A 778 3.76 16.76 6.07
CA ASP A 778 2.42 16.66 6.66
C ASP A 778 1.35 16.19 5.68
N THR A 779 1.43 16.60 4.42
CA THR A 779 0.48 16.17 3.38
C THR A 779 0.61 14.67 3.12
N GLY A 780 1.84 14.17 3.05
CA GLY A 780 2.13 12.74 2.94
C GLY A 780 1.66 11.96 4.17
N ILE A 781 1.93 12.49 5.37
CA ILE A 781 1.52 11.91 6.66
C ILE A 781 0.00 11.72 6.71
N GLU A 782 -0.78 12.72 6.30
CA GLU A 782 -2.24 12.63 6.35
C GLU A 782 -2.80 11.59 5.39
N ASN A 783 -2.27 11.50 4.19
CA ASN A 783 -2.63 10.48 3.20
C ASN A 783 -2.28 9.06 3.70
N PHE A 784 -1.08 8.91 4.24
CA PHE A 784 -0.64 7.64 4.84
C PHE A 784 -1.50 7.25 6.05
N ARG A 785 -1.84 8.20 6.92
CA ARG A 785 -2.72 7.96 8.06
C ARG A 785 -4.12 7.51 7.63
N LYS A 786 -4.66 8.08 6.57
CA LYS A 786 -5.94 7.64 5.97
C LYS A 786 -5.85 6.20 5.45
N MET A 787 -4.80 5.87 4.72
CA MET A 787 -4.53 4.51 4.23
C MET A 787 -4.42 3.50 5.38
N LEU A 788 -3.66 3.81 6.43
CA LEU A 788 -3.50 2.95 7.60
C LEU A 788 -4.79 2.79 8.41
N THR A 789 -5.66 3.80 8.42
CA THR A 789 -6.99 3.73 9.09
C THR A 789 -7.87 2.66 8.44
N THR A 790 -7.73 2.44 7.15
CA THR A 790 -8.41 1.38 6.41
C THR A 790 -7.99 -0.01 6.90
N LEU A 791 -6.70 -0.24 7.06
CA LEU A 791 -6.16 -1.49 7.63
C LEU A 791 -6.64 -1.72 9.07
N ASN A 792 -6.76 -0.67 9.88
CA ASN A 792 -7.30 -0.76 11.23
C ASN A 792 -8.74 -1.29 11.26
N SER A 793 -9.55 -1.01 10.25
CA SER A 793 -10.92 -1.54 10.15
C SER A 793 -10.93 -3.07 9.98
N VAL A 794 -10.03 -3.61 9.16
CA VAL A 794 -9.85 -5.06 8.99
C VAL A 794 -9.38 -5.70 10.30
N VAL A 795 -8.42 -5.08 10.98
CA VAL A 795 -7.92 -5.55 12.28
C VAL A 795 -9.01 -5.53 13.35
N CYS A 796 -9.89 -4.54 13.34
CA CYS A 796 -11.05 -4.48 14.25
C CYS A 796 -11.97 -5.71 14.07
N VAL A 797 -12.22 -6.13 12.84
CA VAL A 797 -12.98 -7.36 12.55
C VAL A 797 -12.26 -8.59 13.13
N LEU A 798 -10.94 -8.68 12.99
CA LEU A 798 -10.14 -9.75 13.58
C LEU A 798 -10.28 -9.80 15.11
N ILE A 799 -10.21 -8.64 15.77
CA ILE A 799 -10.40 -8.52 17.24
C ILE A 799 -11.79 -9.02 17.64
N VAL A 800 -12.84 -8.61 16.94
CA VAL A 800 -14.22 -9.04 17.24
C VAL A 800 -14.38 -10.55 17.06
N CYS A 801 -13.85 -11.12 16.00
CA CYS A 801 -13.91 -12.56 15.75
C CYS A 801 -13.10 -13.37 16.79
N ALA A 802 -11.89 -12.91 17.15
CA ALA A 802 -11.08 -13.53 18.19
C ALA A 802 -11.76 -13.45 19.58
N ALA A 803 -12.38 -12.31 19.88
CA ALA A 803 -13.16 -12.09 21.09
C ALA A 803 -14.39 -13.02 21.17
N ALA A 804 -15.13 -13.15 20.08
CA ALA A 804 -16.28 -14.07 20.01
C ALA A 804 -15.83 -15.53 20.21
N LEU A 805 -14.72 -15.93 19.59
CA LEU A 805 -14.13 -17.27 19.79
C LEU A 805 -13.74 -17.48 21.26
N ALA A 806 -13.04 -16.51 21.86
CA ALA A 806 -12.63 -16.57 23.26
C ALA A 806 -13.82 -16.74 24.21
N PHE A 807 -14.91 -15.98 23.98
CA PHE A 807 -16.14 -16.12 24.76
C PHE A 807 -16.74 -17.52 24.65
N VAL A 808 -16.89 -18.05 23.45
CA VAL A 808 -17.49 -19.38 23.22
C VAL A 808 -16.63 -20.49 23.83
N VAL A 809 -15.30 -20.39 23.70
CA VAL A 809 -14.34 -21.35 24.29
C VAL A 809 -14.41 -21.32 25.80
N LEU A 810 -14.33 -20.16 26.42
CA LEU A 810 -14.42 -19.99 27.87
C LEU A 810 -15.79 -20.49 28.42
N TYR A 811 -16.88 -20.16 27.72
CA TYR A 811 -18.21 -20.67 28.05
C TYR A 811 -18.25 -22.20 28.03
N ASN A 812 -17.75 -22.83 26.99
CA ASN A 812 -17.72 -24.28 26.82
C ASN A 812 -16.89 -24.97 27.92
N LEU A 813 -15.67 -24.47 28.16
CA LEU A 813 -14.75 -25.03 29.16
C LEU A 813 -15.34 -24.89 30.58
N THR A 814 -15.92 -23.75 30.91
CA THR A 814 -16.57 -23.52 32.22
C THR A 814 -17.81 -24.39 32.38
N ASN A 815 -18.62 -24.53 31.33
CA ASN A 815 -19.80 -25.41 31.33
C ASN A 815 -19.44 -26.87 31.57
N ILE A 816 -18.37 -27.36 30.93
CA ILE A 816 -17.83 -28.71 31.13
C ILE A 816 -17.37 -28.87 32.59
N ASN A 817 -16.63 -27.90 33.13
CA ASN A 817 -16.12 -27.97 34.51
C ASN A 817 -17.21 -28.06 35.53
N ILE A 818 -18.30 -27.30 35.38
CA ILE A 818 -19.47 -27.35 36.28
C ILE A 818 -20.19 -28.69 36.15
N ALA A 819 -20.40 -29.22 34.96
CA ALA A 819 -21.05 -30.49 34.72
C ALA A 819 -20.28 -31.66 35.39
N GLU A 820 -18.93 -31.65 35.30
CA GLU A 820 -18.08 -32.64 35.97
C GLU A 820 -18.23 -32.68 37.47
N ARG A 821 -18.48 -31.52 38.05
CA ARG A 821 -18.57 -31.37 39.52
C ARG A 821 -19.97 -31.28 40.04
N ALA A 822 -20.97 -31.55 39.21
CA ALA A 822 -22.38 -31.45 39.62
C ALA A 822 -22.66 -32.27 40.91
N ARG A 823 -22.03 -33.44 41.02
CA ARG A 823 -22.13 -34.31 42.22
C ARG A 823 -21.39 -33.69 43.44
N GLU A 824 -20.17 -33.18 43.25
CA GLU A 824 -19.43 -32.49 44.33
C GLU A 824 -20.23 -31.25 44.80
N ILE A 825 -20.78 -30.49 43.83
CA ILE A 825 -21.64 -29.32 44.10
C ILE A 825 -22.88 -29.74 44.89
N ALA A 826 -23.55 -30.82 44.47
CA ALA A 826 -24.73 -31.32 45.19
C ALA A 826 -24.38 -31.76 46.62
N THR A 827 -23.26 -32.48 46.80
CA THR A 827 -22.81 -32.88 48.15
C THR A 827 -22.53 -31.69 49.07
N ILE A 828 -21.81 -30.67 48.55
CA ILE A 828 -21.48 -29.46 49.32
C ILE A 828 -22.76 -28.68 49.65
N LYS A 829 -23.74 -28.61 48.70
CA LYS A 829 -25.06 -27.99 48.98
C LYS A 829 -25.85 -28.74 50.04
N VAL A 830 -25.87 -30.08 50.06
CA VAL A 830 -26.52 -30.90 51.06
C VAL A 830 -25.87 -30.72 52.44
N LEU A 831 -24.57 -30.45 52.51
CA LEU A 831 -23.85 -30.11 53.73
C LEU A 831 -24.15 -28.69 54.27
N GLY A 832 -25.05 -27.94 53.61
CA GLY A 832 -25.56 -26.66 54.10
C GLY A 832 -24.80 -25.41 53.61
N PHE A 833 -23.88 -25.55 52.66
CA PHE A 833 -23.15 -24.39 52.06
C PHE A 833 -24.06 -23.55 51.18
N TYR A 834 -23.94 -22.22 51.25
CA TYR A 834 -24.71 -21.30 50.44
C TYR A 834 -24.23 -21.29 48.99
N ASN A 835 -25.12 -20.98 48.03
CA ASN A 835 -24.81 -20.96 46.63
C ASN A 835 -23.57 -20.09 46.26
N ARG A 836 -23.35 -18.97 47.00
CA ARG A 836 -22.16 -18.10 46.82
C ARG A 836 -20.86 -18.80 47.22
N GLU A 837 -20.87 -19.59 48.27
CA GLU A 837 -19.68 -20.31 48.77
C GLU A 837 -19.31 -21.44 47.83
N VAL A 838 -20.30 -22.17 47.36
CA VAL A 838 -20.14 -23.23 46.38
C VAL A 838 -19.61 -22.68 45.05
N SER A 839 -20.16 -21.54 44.59
CA SER A 839 -19.69 -20.85 43.38
C SER A 839 -18.26 -20.36 43.56
N GLY A 840 -17.92 -19.76 44.69
CA GLY A 840 -16.58 -19.29 45.01
C GLY A 840 -15.52 -20.40 45.01
N TYR A 841 -15.90 -21.64 45.44
CA TYR A 841 -15.02 -22.81 45.40
C TYR A 841 -14.64 -23.22 43.96
N ILE A 842 -15.63 -23.24 43.06
CA ILE A 842 -15.44 -23.65 41.66
C ILE A 842 -14.74 -22.55 40.87
N TYR A 843 -15.14 -21.29 41.03
CA TYR A 843 -14.59 -20.19 40.30
C TYR A 843 -13.13 -19.92 40.62
N ARG A 844 -12.63 -20.19 41.81
CA ARG A 844 -11.19 -20.10 42.13
C ARG A 844 -10.35 -20.96 41.21
N GLU A 845 -10.80 -22.18 40.88
CA GLU A 845 -10.06 -23.04 39.93
C GLU A 845 -10.11 -22.46 38.53
N ASN A 846 -11.28 -22.03 38.04
CA ASN A 846 -11.42 -21.42 36.73
C ASN A 846 -10.54 -20.16 36.59
N VAL A 847 -10.54 -19.29 37.63
CA VAL A 847 -9.69 -18.09 37.62
C VAL A 847 -8.21 -18.43 37.54
N VAL A 848 -7.74 -19.42 38.32
CA VAL A 848 -6.33 -19.85 38.27
C VAL A 848 -5.96 -20.39 36.85
N LEU A 849 -6.85 -21.19 36.27
CA LEU A 849 -6.64 -21.74 34.91
C LEU A 849 -6.64 -20.61 33.86
N THR A 850 -7.55 -19.65 34.03
CA THR A 850 -7.61 -18.48 33.12
C THR A 850 -6.35 -17.62 33.24
N VAL A 851 -5.86 -17.36 34.46
CA VAL A 851 -4.61 -16.60 34.68
C VAL A 851 -3.41 -17.31 34.03
N ILE A 852 -3.25 -18.62 34.28
CA ILE A 852 -2.14 -19.40 33.69
C ILE A 852 -2.26 -19.44 32.16
N GLY A 853 -3.48 -19.66 31.65
CA GLY A 853 -3.76 -19.67 30.22
C GLY A 853 -3.51 -18.31 29.56
N ALA A 854 -3.95 -17.23 30.18
CA ALA A 854 -3.75 -15.87 29.69
C ALA A 854 -2.24 -15.51 29.64
N LEU A 855 -1.47 -15.81 30.69
CA LEU A 855 -0.02 -15.56 30.69
C LEU A 855 0.70 -16.40 29.61
N ALA A 856 0.34 -17.66 29.44
CA ALA A 856 0.86 -18.47 28.35
C ALA A 856 0.43 -17.91 26.98
N GLY A 857 -0.79 -17.38 26.90
CA GLY A 857 -1.34 -16.75 25.72
C GLY A 857 -0.61 -15.46 25.33
N LEU A 858 -0.17 -14.65 26.30
CA LEU A 858 0.68 -13.48 26.00
C LEU A 858 1.98 -13.88 25.30
N VAL A 859 2.66 -14.90 25.82
CA VAL A 859 3.91 -15.39 25.21
C VAL A 859 3.67 -15.96 23.80
N LEU A 860 2.65 -16.79 23.64
CA LEU A 860 2.27 -17.34 22.32
C LEU A 860 1.82 -16.22 21.38
N GLY A 861 1.17 -15.18 21.90
CA GLY A 861 0.71 -14.04 21.16
C GLY A 861 1.85 -13.25 20.51
N VAL A 862 2.97 -13.06 21.21
CA VAL A 862 4.17 -12.40 20.66
C VAL A 862 4.70 -13.16 19.45
N PHE A 863 4.86 -14.47 19.56
CA PHE A 863 5.31 -15.30 18.43
C PHE A 863 4.32 -15.27 17.26
N LEU A 864 3.03 -15.30 17.58
CA LEU A 864 1.98 -15.25 16.56
C LEU A 864 1.93 -13.89 15.85
N THR A 865 2.07 -12.79 16.59
CA THR A 865 2.15 -11.44 16.02
C THR A 865 3.35 -11.33 15.09
N SER A 866 4.55 -11.73 15.54
CA SER A 866 5.75 -11.69 14.71
C SER A 866 5.58 -12.48 13.41
N PHE A 867 4.99 -13.68 13.49
CA PHE A 867 4.73 -14.51 12.30
C PHE A 867 3.73 -13.83 11.34
N ILE A 868 2.63 -13.26 11.88
CA ILE A 868 1.60 -12.61 11.07
C ILE A 868 2.13 -11.35 10.42
N VAL A 869 2.83 -10.51 11.17
CA VAL A 869 3.41 -9.25 10.67
C VAL A 869 4.32 -9.51 9.47
N HIS A 870 5.22 -10.47 9.55
CA HIS A 870 6.10 -10.83 8.42
C HIS A 870 5.35 -11.41 7.21
N THR A 871 4.21 -12.09 7.44
CA THR A 871 3.44 -12.74 6.35
C THR A 871 2.54 -11.75 5.62
N VAL A 872 2.06 -10.71 6.31
CA VAL A 872 1.07 -9.74 5.81
C VAL A 872 1.73 -8.44 5.34
N GLU A 873 3.02 -8.29 5.60
CA GLU A 873 3.78 -7.09 5.29
C GLU A 873 3.86 -6.83 3.78
N VAL A 874 3.81 -5.56 3.42
CA VAL A 874 3.79 -5.04 2.04
C VAL A 874 5.21 -4.69 1.59
N ASP A 875 5.51 -4.78 0.30
CA ASP A 875 6.87 -4.55 -0.21
C ASP A 875 7.38 -3.14 0.07
N ILE A 876 6.55 -2.12 -0.12
CA ILE A 876 6.90 -0.71 0.09
C ILE A 876 6.79 -0.22 1.54
N VAL A 877 6.24 -1.04 2.48
CA VAL A 877 6.01 -0.63 3.87
C VAL A 877 6.53 -1.70 4.82
N MET A 878 7.43 -1.35 5.71
CA MET A 878 7.81 -2.18 6.84
C MET A 878 6.81 -2.00 7.98
N PHE A 879 6.22 -3.09 8.49
CA PHE A 879 5.38 -3.00 9.67
C PHE A 879 6.21 -2.95 10.96
N GLY A 880 5.74 -2.21 11.95
CA GLY A 880 6.37 -2.16 13.27
C GLY A 880 6.50 -3.56 13.88
N ARG A 881 7.62 -3.84 14.52
CA ARG A 881 7.92 -5.14 15.15
C ARG A 881 7.55 -5.18 16.63
N ASP A 882 7.21 -4.03 17.20
CA ASP A 882 6.94 -3.88 18.62
C ASP A 882 5.46 -3.98 18.94
N ILE A 883 5.15 -4.65 20.05
CA ILE A 883 3.79 -4.69 20.60
C ILE A 883 3.75 -3.73 21.79
N MET A 884 2.85 -2.77 21.76
CA MET A 884 2.72 -1.80 22.85
C MET A 884 2.30 -2.48 24.17
N PRO A 885 2.86 -2.07 25.32
CA PRO A 885 2.46 -2.61 26.62
C PRO A 885 0.95 -2.52 26.89
N GLN A 886 0.28 -1.51 26.34
CA GLN A 886 -1.17 -1.33 26.46
C GLN A 886 -1.96 -2.46 25.78
N SER A 887 -1.47 -2.99 24.66
CA SER A 887 -2.12 -4.08 23.92
C SER A 887 -2.11 -5.39 24.70
N PHE A 888 -1.06 -5.66 25.47
CA PHE A 888 -1.06 -6.77 26.43
C PHE A 888 -2.11 -6.57 27.53
N LEU A 889 -2.26 -5.34 28.02
CA LEU A 889 -3.28 -5.02 29.04
C LEU A 889 -4.70 -5.15 28.47
N TYR A 890 -4.94 -4.71 27.23
CA TYR A 890 -6.22 -4.87 26.56
C TYR A 890 -6.57 -6.35 26.32
N ALA A 891 -5.62 -7.15 25.88
CA ALA A 891 -5.81 -8.58 25.67
C ALA A 891 -6.12 -9.31 27.00
N LEU A 892 -5.39 -9.01 28.07
CA LEU A 892 -5.68 -9.52 29.40
C LEU A 892 -7.05 -9.05 29.89
N GLY A 893 -7.33 -7.75 29.78
CA GLY A 893 -8.59 -7.15 30.16
C GLY A 893 -9.80 -7.82 29.51
N LEU A 894 -9.77 -8.01 28.20
CA LEU A 894 -10.81 -8.71 27.44
C LEU A 894 -10.94 -10.18 27.86
N THR A 895 -9.82 -10.90 28.01
CA THR A 895 -9.83 -12.29 28.45
C THR A 895 -10.49 -12.44 29.83
N PHE A 896 -10.14 -11.57 30.79
CA PHE A 896 -10.76 -11.59 32.12
C PHE A 896 -12.20 -11.11 32.08
N LEU A 897 -12.54 -10.11 31.27
CA LEU A 897 -13.92 -9.65 31.09
C LEU A 897 -14.83 -10.81 30.64
N PHE A 898 -14.40 -11.56 29.62
CA PHE A 898 -15.15 -12.72 29.15
C PHE A 898 -15.24 -13.81 30.19
N ALA A 899 -14.16 -14.07 30.95
CA ALA A 899 -14.20 -15.02 32.04
C ALA A 899 -15.20 -14.59 33.13
N ILE A 900 -15.30 -13.30 33.46
CA ILE A 900 -16.28 -12.76 34.42
C ILE A 900 -17.70 -12.92 33.88
N ILE A 901 -17.95 -12.54 32.62
CA ILE A 901 -19.26 -12.66 31.97
C ILE A 901 -19.72 -14.13 31.95
N VAL A 902 -18.84 -15.05 31.56
CA VAL A 902 -19.12 -16.49 31.51
C VAL A 902 -19.42 -16.99 32.93
N ASN A 903 -18.62 -16.65 33.92
CA ASN A 903 -18.86 -17.06 35.31
C ASN A 903 -20.19 -16.52 35.87
N PHE A 904 -20.57 -15.28 35.44
CA PHE A 904 -21.89 -14.71 35.83
C PHE A 904 -23.04 -15.55 35.23
N PHE A 905 -23.03 -15.90 33.98
CA PHE A 905 -24.06 -16.76 33.38
C PHE A 905 -24.08 -18.16 34.02
N MET A 906 -22.89 -18.70 34.30
CA MET A 906 -22.79 -20.02 34.94
C MET A 906 -23.26 -20.07 36.40
N TYR A 907 -23.28 -18.93 37.12
CA TYR A 907 -23.87 -18.83 38.44
C TYR A 907 -25.34 -19.24 38.45
N PHE A 908 -26.12 -18.75 37.49
CA PHE A 908 -27.53 -19.13 37.35
C PHE A 908 -27.73 -20.62 37.03
N LYS A 909 -26.81 -21.19 36.26
CA LYS A 909 -26.84 -22.62 35.96
C LYS A 909 -26.54 -23.48 37.18
N MET A 910 -25.56 -23.11 37.99
CA MET A 910 -25.22 -23.82 39.24
C MET A 910 -26.34 -23.73 40.25
N LYS A 911 -27.10 -22.61 40.32
CA LYS A 911 -28.25 -22.47 41.17
C LYS A 911 -29.34 -23.49 40.86
N LYS A 912 -29.50 -23.86 39.58
CA LYS A 912 -30.52 -24.81 39.09
C LYS A 912 -30.14 -26.29 39.24
N ILE A 913 -28.98 -26.65 39.78
CA ILE A 913 -28.56 -28.02 39.97
C ILE A 913 -29.40 -28.62 41.11
N ASP A 914 -30.19 -29.67 40.76
CA ASP A 914 -30.99 -30.44 41.70
C ASP A 914 -30.10 -31.36 42.55
N MET A 915 -30.21 -31.24 43.89
CA MET A 915 -29.40 -32.01 44.83
C MET A 915 -29.80 -33.49 44.86
N VAL A 916 -31.10 -33.77 44.75
CA VAL A 916 -31.64 -35.15 44.86
C VAL A 916 -31.33 -35.95 43.61
N GLU A 917 -31.58 -35.36 42.42
CA GLU A 917 -31.31 -36.00 41.13
C GLU A 917 -29.81 -36.23 40.91
N SER A 918 -28.97 -35.23 41.29
CA SER A 918 -27.49 -35.34 41.13
C SER A 918 -26.85 -36.40 42.04
N LEU A 919 -27.49 -36.74 43.16
CA LEU A 919 -27.04 -37.78 44.11
C LEU A 919 -27.65 -39.15 43.83
N LYS A 920 -28.90 -39.22 43.28
CA LYS A 920 -29.59 -40.45 42.92
C LYS A 920 -29.05 -41.19 41.67
N SER A 921 -28.21 -40.57 40.87
CA SER A 921 -27.76 -41.10 39.57
C SER A 921 -26.78 -42.27 39.67
N ILE A 922 -26.79 -43.11 40.70
CA ILE A 922 -25.95 -44.28 40.95
C ILE A 922 -26.73 -45.54 41.28
N GLU A 923 -28.04 -45.58 41.32
CA GLU A 923 -28.78 -46.80 41.37
C GLU A 923 -29.14 -47.34 39.96
#